data_7e35722de93f4b7b49220f8a4b296551
#
_entry.id   7e35722de93f4b7b49220f8a4b296551
#
_cell.length_a   1.000
_cell.length_b   1.000
_cell.length_c   1.000
_cell.angle_alpha   90.00
_cell.angle_beta   90.00
_cell.angle_gamma   90.00
#
_symmetry.space_group_name_H-M   'P 1'
#
loop_
_entity.id
_entity.type
_entity.pdbx_description
1 polymer ?
#
loop_
_entity_poly.entity_id
_entity_poly.type
_entity_poly.pdbx_seq_one_letter_code
_entity_poly.pdbx_strand_id
1 'polypeptide(L)'
;MHNRILFLHLIVTILFLPHFAYSQQHFTLKGYVYNIETYEPVLNANIVVNDSPMGTSTDKEGYFELRLAMGQYNIRVTSIGFSDKDIFLTIPSENMDNLRIALLSEKIEIEGINVYGNYFVTGRDTLINRVPLSILPATTRVTAIEIEKQGAVTLTDAVKYVPGGWTENRGRKTKQFFSVRGQKYPYPDYSINGIWQKEFEETVYFFSALDIESVEIVRSSSALVKGLSGLTGVVDVKTKKPESETISLLAKYGEQNNYVANLQYGNKISDVSFNASTALFGTDGPPGRRGKERIANFHGNMDWDINTKFKFTAGATYIEGLREFVSIIEPGAPNIRNREEKFDPVRTLLSYVKLNYLGDDGSLTELQSNIAYRNAEHENYNIPNDITTYQKEKDWEYGFNLLHSRPLSPTNTLRVGILYNHWVAPEGKRYYVGRSCDVHTWSGVIANEQRFGRLLLDAGFRLIGGHIAEWGGFGIEGSAAGFQNVAPIEDQAAPVEWQSVLGGSYILSRSSSLHYNFSGGTIAPRKGSLNEDGLNPKNEARFQHDLGFRYNAQNNNEISISAFYTQRQNAIDFSGKTITTENDLVMELYENIDKRTYGVELATKFNIPGLHSFIFANALMMKGEKEADSNMVEDDQLPKVILNMGLLFDYSGFDANIFINYTGPYTNNRFVSAPWIQENGDFPLGDFVSADITAGYTFEKRFATRVFVEAKNILDKKYLTVAGYPDPGRLFSTGVKINF
;
A
#
# COMPACT_ATOMS: atom_id res chain seq x y z
N MET A 1 -2.73 -43.40 9.63
CA MET A 1 -1.36 -42.97 10.01
C MET A 1 -0.31 -43.18 8.92
N HIS A 2 -0.42 -44.21 8.07
CA HIS A 2 0.62 -44.49 7.04
C HIS A 2 0.75 -43.43 5.92
N ASN A 3 -0.33 -42.76 5.51
CA ASN A 3 -0.28 -41.80 4.40
C ASN A 3 0.29 -40.42 4.77
N ARG A 4 0.39 -40.07 6.04
CA ARG A 4 0.98 -38.78 6.48
C ARG A 4 2.50 -38.83 6.59
N ILE A 5 3.07 -40.02 6.80
CA ILE A 5 4.53 -40.22 6.87
C ILE A 5 5.14 -40.23 5.48
N LEU A 6 4.43 -40.73 4.45
CA LEU A 6 4.90 -40.73 3.05
C LEU A 6 4.99 -39.30 2.48
N PHE A 7 4.07 -38.42 2.85
CA PHE A 7 4.08 -37.03 2.36
C PHE A 7 5.21 -36.21 2.98
N LEU A 8 5.50 -36.47 4.27
CA LEU A 8 6.64 -35.81 4.94
C LEU A 8 8.00 -36.32 4.40
N HIS A 9 8.12 -37.61 4.06
CA HIS A 9 9.32 -38.16 3.43
C HIS A 9 9.55 -37.63 2.02
N LEU A 10 8.49 -37.38 1.24
CA LEU A 10 8.60 -36.82 -0.10
C LEU A 10 9.12 -35.37 -0.06
N ILE A 11 8.65 -34.56 0.89
CA ILE A 11 9.10 -33.17 1.08
C ILE A 11 10.56 -33.12 1.56
N VAL A 12 10.96 -33.98 2.49
CA VAL A 12 12.32 -34.06 3.01
C VAL A 12 13.29 -34.59 1.95
N THR A 13 12.86 -35.52 1.11
CA THR A 13 13.71 -36.07 0.02
C THR A 13 13.95 -35.07 -1.10
N ILE A 14 13.02 -34.16 -1.36
CA ILE A 14 13.19 -33.08 -2.34
C ILE A 14 14.17 -32.00 -1.83
N LEU A 15 14.26 -31.82 -0.51
CA LEU A 15 15.19 -30.85 0.11
C LEU A 15 16.65 -31.34 0.21
N PHE A 16 16.92 -32.64 -0.01
CA PHE A 16 18.26 -33.25 0.11
C PHE A 16 18.84 -33.78 -1.22
N LEU A 17 18.37 -33.32 -2.37
CA LEU A 17 19.06 -33.62 -3.62
C LEU A 17 20.45 -32.96 -3.60
N PRO A 18 21.54 -33.70 -3.75
CA PRO A 18 22.89 -33.14 -3.75
C PRO A 18 23.04 -32.20 -4.95
N HIS A 19 23.23 -30.92 -4.65
CA HIS A 19 23.61 -29.95 -5.67
C HIS A 19 25.02 -30.29 -6.12
N PHE A 20 25.14 -30.74 -7.34
CA PHE A 20 26.43 -30.72 -8.03
C PHE A 20 26.79 -29.22 -8.20
N ALA A 21 27.64 -28.75 -7.31
CA ALA A 21 28.26 -27.44 -7.45
C ALA A 21 29.20 -27.51 -8.66
N TYR A 22 28.72 -27.10 -9.81
CA TYR A 22 29.63 -26.73 -10.91
C TYR A 22 30.33 -25.46 -10.42
N SER A 23 31.62 -25.59 -10.11
CA SER A 23 32.49 -24.43 -9.91
C SER A 23 32.54 -23.67 -11.23
N GLN A 24 31.74 -22.65 -11.38
CA GLN A 24 31.85 -21.73 -12.52
C GLN A 24 33.14 -20.94 -12.35
N GLN A 25 34.00 -20.99 -13.36
CA GLN A 25 35.20 -20.19 -13.41
C GLN A 25 34.78 -18.72 -13.57
N HIS A 26 35.12 -17.88 -12.61
CA HIS A 26 34.88 -16.44 -12.65
C HIS A 26 36.10 -15.70 -13.15
N PHE A 27 35.86 -14.68 -13.94
CA PHE A 27 36.86 -13.78 -14.49
C PHE A 27 36.60 -12.37 -13.96
N THR A 28 37.67 -11.62 -13.75
CA THR A 28 37.58 -10.24 -13.27
C THR A 28 37.74 -9.30 -14.47
N LEU A 29 36.68 -8.51 -14.74
CA LEU A 29 36.70 -7.44 -15.73
C LEU A 29 37.07 -6.13 -15.01
N LYS A 30 38.09 -5.42 -15.50
CA LYS A 30 38.54 -4.13 -14.94
C LYS A 30 38.51 -3.08 -16.05
N GLY A 31 38.21 -1.84 -15.65
CA GLY A 31 38.17 -0.76 -16.62
C GLY A 31 38.05 0.63 -16.01
N TYR A 32 37.94 1.61 -16.89
CA TYR A 32 37.83 3.02 -16.56
C TYR A 32 36.70 3.66 -17.34
N VAL A 33 35.90 4.47 -16.67
CA VAL A 33 34.87 5.31 -17.28
C VAL A 33 35.37 6.77 -17.29
N TYR A 34 35.29 7.42 -18.42
CA TYR A 34 35.78 8.79 -18.60
C TYR A 34 34.85 9.58 -19.51
N ASN A 35 34.87 10.91 -19.36
CA ASN A 35 34.18 11.84 -20.25
C ASN A 35 34.91 11.91 -21.60
N ILE A 36 34.22 11.67 -22.71
CA ILE A 36 34.82 11.65 -24.07
C ILE A 36 35.36 13.01 -24.50
N GLU A 37 34.83 14.13 -23.97
CA GLU A 37 35.21 15.48 -24.34
C GLU A 37 36.39 16.03 -23.52
N THR A 38 36.39 15.74 -22.18
CA THR A 38 37.41 16.32 -21.26
C THR A 38 38.47 15.27 -20.87
N TYR A 39 38.26 13.99 -21.14
CA TYR A 39 39.08 12.86 -20.68
C TYR A 39 39.19 12.74 -19.15
N GLU A 40 38.37 13.46 -18.40
CA GLU A 40 38.31 13.34 -16.95
C GLU A 40 37.60 12.06 -16.52
N PRO A 41 38.01 11.44 -15.40
CA PRO A 41 37.35 10.26 -14.88
C PRO A 41 35.92 10.59 -14.43
N VAL A 42 34.98 9.67 -14.68
CA VAL A 42 33.59 9.79 -14.23
C VAL A 42 33.44 9.02 -12.93
N LEU A 43 33.31 9.74 -11.83
CA LEU A 43 33.08 9.22 -10.47
C LEU A 43 31.63 8.73 -10.34
N ASN A 44 31.45 7.60 -9.62
CA ASN A 44 30.12 7.02 -9.35
C ASN A 44 29.30 6.70 -10.61
N ALA A 45 29.95 6.44 -11.77
CA ALA A 45 29.26 5.87 -12.91
C ALA A 45 28.77 4.47 -12.56
N ASN A 46 27.48 4.22 -12.74
CA ASN A 46 26.87 2.95 -12.43
C ASN A 46 27.04 1.98 -13.58
N ILE A 47 27.51 0.76 -13.31
CA ILE A 47 27.80 -0.28 -14.29
C ILE A 47 26.91 -1.47 -13.99
N VAL A 48 25.94 -1.74 -14.84
CA VAL A 48 24.91 -2.78 -14.67
C VAL A 48 25.08 -3.85 -15.77
N VAL A 49 24.98 -5.10 -15.39
CA VAL A 49 25.17 -6.25 -16.29
C VAL A 49 23.84 -6.90 -16.64
N ASN A 50 23.52 -7.03 -17.94
CA ASN A 50 22.30 -7.67 -18.45
C ASN A 50 21.00 -7.13 -17.83
N ASP A 51 20.94 -5.83 -17.53
CA ASP A 51 19.84 -5.22 -16.80
C ASP A 51 19.50 -5.97 -15.48
N SER A 52 20.52 -6.63 -14.91
CA SER A 52 20.42 -7.45 -13.69
C SER A 52 20.97 -6.67 -12.48
N PRO A 53 20.80 -7.16 -11.24
CA PRO A 53 21.39 -6.52 -10.05
C PRO A 53 22.91 -6.70 -9.98
N MET A 54 23.49 -7.42 -10.89
CA MET A 54 24.92 -7.58 -10.95
C MET A 54 25.52 -6.31 -11.56
N GLY A 55 26.36 -5.63 -10.80
CA GLY A 55 26.99 -4.41 -11.24
C GLY A 55 28.00 -3.89 -10.23
N THR A 56 28.58 -2.76 -10.54
CA THR A 56 29.54 -2.03 -9.71
C THR A 56 29.43 -0.53 -10.04
N SER A 57 30.13 0.31 -9.30
CA SER A 57 30.27 1.74 -9.62
C SER A 57 31.75 2.11 -9.71
N THR A 58 32.03 3.19 -10.43
CA THR A 58 33.39 3.71 -10.54
C THR A 58 33.80 4.49 -9.29
N ASP A 59 35.08 4.39 -8.94
CA ASP A 59 35.72 5.19 -7.91
C ASP A 59 36.06 6.62 -8.41
N LYS A 60 36.80 7.39 -7.58
CA LYS A 60 37.23 8.77 -7.91
C LYS A 60 38.19 8.88 -9.09
N GLU A 61 38.89 7.81 -9.42
CA GLU A 61 39.73 7.68 -10.61
C GLU A 61 38.97 7.16 -11.84
N GLY A 62 37.62 6.96 -11.71
CA GLY A 62 36.79 6.37 -12.77
C GLY A 62 36.98 4.88 -12.95
N TYR A 63 37.72 4.21 -12.05
CA TYR A 63 38.04 2.79 -12.12
C TYR A 63 36.91 1.93 -11.57
N PHE A 64 36.70 0.76 -12.22
CA PHE A 64 35.77 -0.28 -11.77
C PHE A 64 36.36 -1.68 -11.88
N GLU A 65 35.84 -2.57 -11.06
CA GLU A 65 36.14 -4.00 -11.11
C GLU A 65 34.83 -4.80 -10.97
N LEU A 66 34.67 -5.84 -11.83
CA LEU A 66 33.47 -6.64 -11.91
C LEU A 66 33.81 -8.11 -12.11
N ARG A 67 33.27 -9.02 -11.28
CA ARG A 67 33.49 -10.47 -11.41
C ARG A 67 32.35 -11.09 -12.18
N LEU A 68 32.69 -11.75 -13.32
CA LEU A 68 31.71 -12.36 -14.21
C LEU A 68 32.10 -13.82 -14.50
N ALA A 69 31.11 -14.68 -14.66
CA ALA A 69 31.32 -16.03 -15.16
C ALA A 69 31.59 -15.99 -16.70
N MET A 70 32.00 -17.11 -17.29
CA MET A 70 32.08 -17.20 -18.73
C MET A 70 30.70 -17.02 -19.37
N GLY A 71 30.60 -16.10 -20.34
CA GLY A 71 29.31 -15.81 -21.00
C GLY A 71 29.31 -14.54 -21.84
N GLN A 72 28.18 -14.25 -22.44
CA GLN A 72 27.92 -12.98 -23.14
C GLN A 72 27.12 -12.02 -22.27
N TYR A 73 27.56 -10.77 -22.20
CA TYR A 73 27.00 -9.78 -21.32
C TYR A 73 26.71 -8.46 -22.04
N ASN A 74 25.59 -7.84 -21.72
CA ASN A 74 25.32 -6.44 -22.02
C ASN A 74 25.64 -5.63 -20.76
N ILE A 75 26.65 -4.77 -20.83
CA ILE A 75 27.04 -3.87 -19.74
C ILE A 75 26.49 -2.49 -20.07
N ARG A 76 25.57 -2.01 -19.22
CA ARG A 76 25.05 -0.63 -19.29
C ARG A 76 25.79 0.23 -18.29
N VAL A 77 26.31 1.35 -18.77
CA VAL A 77 27.01 2.36 -17.96
C VAL A 77 26.19 3.64 -17.98
N THR A 78 25.81 4.11 -16.78
CA THR A 78 25.01 5.32 -16.61
C THR A 78 25.66 6.25 -15.59
N SER A 79 25.56 7.55 -15.79
CA SER A 79 26.02 8.58 -14.83
C SER A 79 25.22 9.87 -15.00
N ILE A 80 24.96 10.58 -13.90
CA ILE A 80 24.23 11.86 -13.95
C ILE A 80 25.03 12.88 -14.78
N GLY A 81 24.38 13.48 -15.77
CA GLY A 81 25.02 14.44 -16.68
C GLY A 81 25.71 13.82 -17.88
N PHE A 82 25.47 12.53 -18.11
CA PHE A 82 26.03 11.77 -19.24
C PHE A 82 24.96 10.93 -19.92
N SER A 83 25.11 10.72 -21.24
CA SER A 83 24.28 9.77 -21.99
C SER A 83 24.63 8.33 -21.63
N ASP A 84 23.61 7.47 -21.51
CA ASP A 84 23.77 6.05 -21.21
C ASP A 84 24.59 5.33 -22.31
N LYS A 85 25.43 4.36 -21.92
CA LYS A 85 26.26 3.56 -22.82
C LYS A 85 26.03 2.07 -22.62
N ASP A 86 25.59 1.37 -23.67
CA ASP A 86 25.50 -0.09 -23.70
C ASP A 86 26.73 -0.69 -24.39
N ILE A 87 27.35 -1.72 -23.80
CA ILE A 87 28.53 -2.43 -24.29
C ILE A 87 28.27 -3.94 -24.25
N PHE A 88 28.44 -4.60 -25.37
CA PHE A 88 28.30 -6.04 -25.48
C PHE A 88 29.69 -6.69 -25.38
N LEU A 89 29.88 -7.58 -24.43
CA LEU A 89 31.13 -8.27 -24.16
C LEU A 89 30.93 -9.78 -24.04
N THR A 90 31.93 -10.52 -24.50
CA THR A 90 32.06 -11.98 -24.26
C THR A 90 33.17 -12.20 -23.23
N ILE A 91 32.88 -12.88 -22.15
CA ILE A 91 33.86 -13.20 -21.11
C ILE A 91 34.30 -14.67 -21.25
N PRO A 92 35.61 -14.94 -21.27
CA PRO A 92 36.76 -14.02 -21.28
C PRO A 92 36.92 -13.27 -22.60
N SER A 93 37.46 -12.04 -22.53
CA SER A 93 37.81 -11.21 -23.68
C SER A 93 39.28 -10.77 -23.62
N GLU A 94 39.84 -10.31 -24.73
CA GLU A 94 41.22 -9.84 -24.80
C GLU A 94 41.50 -8.57 -23.95
N ASN A 95 40.46 -7.80 -23.62
CA ASN A 95 40.57 -6.52 -22.91
C ASN A 95 40.02 -6.54 -21.47
N MET A 96 40.13 -7.65 -20.76
CA MET A 96 39.56 -7.80 -19.43
C MET A 96 40.17 -6.89 -18.35
N ASP A 97 41.43 -6.53 -18.50
CA ASP A 97 42.17 -5.77 -17.49
C ASP A 97 42.21 -4.24 -17.75
N ASN A 98 41.69 -3.75 -18.88
CA ASN A 98 41.77 -2.35 -19.26
C ASN A 98 40.63 -1.91 -20.20
N LEU A 99 39.40 -2.23 -19.85
CA LEU A 99 38.25 -1.77 -20.63
C LEU A 99 38.07 -0.27 -20.44
N ARG A 100 38.06 0.50 -21.53
CA ARG A 100 37.86 1.96 -21.52
C ARG A 100 36.48 2.31 -22.03
N ILE A 101 35.69 2.98 -21.21
CA ILE A 101 34.31 3.38 -21.51
C ILE A 101 34.21 4.89 -21.51
N ALA A 102 33.96 5.44 -22.69
CA ALA A 102 33.75 6.87 -22.85
C ALA A 102 32.26 7.20 -22.78
N LEU A 103 31.89 8.12 -21.91
CA LEU A 103 30.54 8.70 -21.81
C LEU A 103 30.54 10.09 -22.43
N LEU A 104 29.48 10.42 -23.16
CA LEU A 104 29.24 11.74 -23.70
C LEU A 104 28.50 12.62 -22.69
N SER A 105 29.01 13.85 -22.42
CA SER A 105 28.32 14.81 -21.56
C SER A 105 26.95 15.15 -22.17
N GLU A 106 25.91 14.98 -21.42
CA GLU A 106 24.58 15.44 -21.76
C GLU A 106 24.25 16.65 -20.89
N LYS A 107 24.11 17.84 -21.51
CA LYS A 107 23.65 19.01 -20.78
C LYS A 107 22.23 18.76 -20.30
N ILE A 108 22.08 18.43 -19.03
CA ILE A 108 20.79 18.50 -18.37
C ILE A 108 20.49 19.99 -18.17
N GLU A 109 19.74 20.59 -19.07
CA GLU A 109 19.08 21.85 -18.79
C GLU A 109 17.99 21.54 -17.76
N ILE A 110 18.31 21.78 -16.49
CA ILE A 110 17.36 21.70 -15.39
C ILE A 110 16.53 22.99 -15.44
N GLU A 111 15.65 23.11 -16.40
CA GLU A 111 14.47 23.95 -16.23
C GLU A 111 13.52 23.13 -15.36
N GLY A 112 13.34 23.54 -14.12
CA GLY A 112 12.38 23.28 -13.06
C GLY A 112 11.32 22.17 -13.15
N ILE A 113 11.48 21.17 -13.98
CA ILE A 113 10.66 19.97 -13.98
C ILE A 113 11.48 18.89 -13.30
N ASN A 114 11.09 18.55 -12.08
CA ASN A 114 11.51 17.31 -11.48
C ASN A 114 11.01 16.19 -12.40
N VAL A 115 11.89 15.72 -13.27
CA VAL A 115 11.66 14.50 -14.01
C VAL A 115 11.34 13.44 -12.98
N TYR A 116 10.13 12.91 -13.02
CA TYR A 116 9.75 11.74 -12.26
C TYR A 116 10.53 10.55 -12.85
N GLY A 117 11.84 10.58 -12.63
CA GLY A 117 12.74 9.54 -13.09
C GLY A 117 12.29 8.22 -12.51
N ASN A 118 12.35 7.18 -13.31
CA ASN A 118 12.43 5.84 -12.79
C ASN A 118 13.52 5.87 -11.72
N TYR A 119 13.14 5.77 -10.45
CA TYR A 119 14.09 5.56 -9.37
C TYR A 119 14.79 4.25 -9.66
N PHE A 120 15.91 4.30 -10.36
CA PHE A 120 16.92 3.28 -10.25
C PHE A 120 17.51 3.45 -8.87
N VAL A 121 16.89 2.79 -7.90
CA VAL A 121 17.41 2.73 -6.55
C VAL A 121 18.76 2.04 -6.66
N THR A 122 19.81 2.80 -6.52
CA THR A 122 21.18 2.32 -6.57
C THR A 122 21.47 1.48 -5.33
N GLY A 123 22.05 0.28 -5.50
CA GLY A 123 22.61 -0.49 -4.42
C GLY A 123 21.65 -1.45 -3.70
N ARG A 124 21.86 -1.64 -2.41
CA ARG A 124 21.19 -2.63 -1.55
C ARG A 124 19.66 -2.53 -1.52
N ASP A 125 19.11 -1.33 -1.61
CA ASP A 125 17.66 -1.11 -1.58
C ASP A 125 16.94 -1.74 -2.79
N THR A 126 17.63 -1.93 -3.91
CA THR A 126 17.06 -2.60 -5.09
C THR A 126 16.79 -4.08 -4.87
N LEU A 127 17.65 -4.77 -4.10
CA LEU A 127 17.46 -6.19 -3.80
C LEU A 127 16.29 -6.41 -2.84
N ILE A 128 16.12 -5.51 -1.85
CA ILE A 128 15.06 -5.59 -0.84
C ILE A 128 13.69 -5.21 -1.44
N ASN A 129 13.68 -4.25 -2.35
CA ASN A 129 12.45 -3.67 -2.90
C ASN A 129 12.12 -4.15 -4.31
N ARG A 130 12.82 -5.17 -4.84
CA ARG A 130 12.49 -5.72 -6.14
C ARG A 130 11.10 -6.35 -6.11
N VAL A 131 10.20 -5.63 -6.74
CA VAL A 131 9.04 -6.27 -7.33
C VAL A 131 9.59 -7.07 -8.51
N PRO A 132 9.42 -8.38 -8.56
CA PRO A 132 9.82 -9.17 -9.72
C PRO A 132 9.31 -8.54 -11.01
N LEU A 133 10.10 -8.55 -12.08
CA LEU A 133 9.73 -7.90 -13.35
C LEU A 133 8.42 -8.42 -13.95
N SER A 134 8.09 -9.68 -13.72
CA SER A 134 6.81 -10.30 -14.07
C SER A 134 5.61 -9.65 -13.38
N ILE A 135 5.83 -8.99 -12.26
CA ILE A 135 4.82 -8.49 -11.32
C ILE A 135 4.63 -6.96 -11.44
N LEU A 136 5.57 -6.25 -12.06
CA LEU A 136 5.47 -4.80 -12.26
C LEU A 136 4.10 -4.34 -12.80
N PRO A 137 3.46 -5.06 -13.73
CA PRO A 137 2.13 -4.68 -14.21
C PRO A 137 1.03 -4.77 -13.16
N ALA A 138 1.17 -5.63 -12.16
CA ALA A 138 0.18 -5.80 -11.08
C ALA A 138 0.43 -4.86 -9.88
N THR A 139 1.42 -3.96 -9.97
CA THR A 139 1.76 -3.00 -8.92
C THR A 139 1.47 -1.58 -9.39
N THR A 140 0.75 -0.83 -8.57
CA THR A 140 0.54 0.61 -8.75
C THR A 140 1.35 1.36 -7.70
N ARG A 141 2.12 2.35 -8.11
CA ARG A 141 2.92 3.19 -7.22
C ARG A 141 2.45 4.64 -7.27
N VAL A 142 2.26 5.24 -6.09
CA VAL A 142 2.00 6.68 -5.90
C VAL A 142 3.21 7.26 -5.17
N THR A 143 3.84 8.28 -5.73
CA THR A 143 5.06 8.91 -5.21
C THR A 143 4.73 10.04 -4.23
N ALA A 144 5.72 10.43 -3.39
CA ALA A 144 5.60 11.57 -2.48
C ALA A 144 5.13 12.85 -3.19
N ILE A 145 5.61 13.08 -4.41
CA ILE A 145 5.26 14.27 -5.19
C ILE A 145 3.80 14.20 -5.67
N GLU A 146 3.33 13.06 -6.17
CA GLU A 146 1.92 12.86 -6.53
C GLU A 146 1.02 13.06 -5.30
N ILE A 147 1.42 12.53 -4.13
CA ILE A 147 0.71 12.70 -2.84
C ILE A 147 0.64 14.18 -2.44
N GLU A 148 1.75 14.90 -2.54
CA GLU A 148 1.82 16.34 -2.21
C GLU A 148 0.97 17.17 -3.17
N LYS A 149 1.08 16.93 -4.48
CA LYS A 149 0.32 17.65 -5.52
C LYS A 149 -1.19 17.41 -5.43
N GLN A 150 -1.62 16.26 -4.91
CA GLN A 150 -3.02 15.96 -4.58
C GLN A 150 -3.52 16.74 -3.35
N GLY A 151 -2.63 17.35 -2.57
CA GLY A 151 -2.98 17.96 -1.29
C GLY A 151 -3.46 16.92 -0.26
N ALA A 152 -2.95 15.69 -0.32
CA ALA A 152 -3.30 14.62 0.60
C ALA A 152 -2.81 14.93 2.02
N VAL A 153 -3.64 14.72 3.03
CA VAL A 153 -3.33 14.94 4.44
C VAL A 153 -3.15 13.61 5.18
N THR A 154 -3.96 12.62 4.85
CA THR A 154 -3.91 11.28 5.43
C THR A 154 -3.55 10.23 4.38
N LEU A 155 -3.12 9.05 4.84
CA LEU A 155 -2.82 7.93 3.95
C LEU A 155 -4.01 7.56 3.04
N THR A 156 -5.23 7.65 3.55
CA THR A 156 -6.43 7.37 2.74
C THR A 156 -6.66 8.38 1.62
N ASP A 157 -6.23 9.63 1.79
CA ASP A 157 -6.27 10.61 0.71
C ASP A 157 -5.25 10.27 -0.38
N ALA A 158 -4.07 9.77 0.02
CA ALA A 158 -2.98 9.44 -0.92
C ALA A 158 -3.36 8.36 -1.95
N VAL A 159 -4.29 7.47 -1.62
CA VAL A 159 -4.74 6.39 -2.50
C VAL A 159 -6.03 6.70 -3.29
N LYS A 160 -6.57 7.91 -3.16
CA LYS A 160 -7.86 8.31 -3.75
C LYS A 160 -7.94 8.14 -5.28
N TYR A 161 -6.84 8.44 -6.00
CA TYR A 161 -6.82 8.51 -7.47
C TYR A 161 -6.09 7.32 -8.13
N VAL A 162 -5.83 6.24 -7.40
CA VAL A 162 -5.12 5.08 -7.96
C VAL A 162 -6.00 4.32 -8.97
N PRO A 163 -5.39 3.66 -9.98
CA PRO A 163 -6.12 2.80 -10.90
C PRO A 163 -6.92 1.72 -10.17
N GLY A 164 -8.16 1.53 -10.56
CA GLY A 164 -9.06 0.54 -9.96
C GLY A 164 -9.44 0.80 -8.51
N GLY A 165 -8.97 1.90 -7.92
CA GLY A 165 -9.21 2.27 -6.54
C GLY A 165 -10.53 3.01 -6.35
N TRP A 166 -11.19 2.74 -5.23
CA TRP A 166 -12.38 3.44 -4.80
C TRP A 166 -12.41 3.57 -3.28
N THR A 167 -12.68 4.76 -2.79
CA THR A 167 -12.75 5.05 -1.36
C THR A 167 -14.18 5.35 -0.94
N GLU A 168 -14.75 4.48 -0.12
CA GLU A 168 -16.01 4.71 0.55
C GLU A 168 -15.77 5.61 1.77
N ASN A 169 -16.30 6.81 1.73
CA ASN A 169 -16.22 7.73 2.87
C ASN A 169 -17.56 7.76 3.60
N ARG A 170 -17.59 7.23 4.80
CA ARG A 170 -18.80 7.18 5.62
C ARG A 170 -19.06 8.45 6.41
N GLY A 171 -18.37 9.54 6.12
CA GLY A 171 -18.47 10.77 6.90
C GLY A 171 -17.95 10.62 8.34
N ARG A 172 -17.87 9.40 8.83
CA ARG A 172 -17.12 9.00 10.00
C ARG A 172 -15.69 8.79 9.54
N LYS A 173 -14.85 9.78 9.69
CA LYS A 173 -13.45 9.72 9.18
C LYS A 173 -12.65 8.51 9.70
N THR A 174 -13.09 7.86 10.76
CA THR A 174 -12.56 6.60 11.27
C THR A 174 -12.95 5.37 10.47
N LYS A 175 -13.80 5.51 9.45
CA LYS A 175 -14.24 4.39 8.60
C LYS A 175 -14.26 4.81 7.14
N GLN A 176 -13.09 5.05 6.61
CA GLN A 176 -12.85 5.21 5.18
C GLN A 176 -12.33 3.88 4.63
N PHE A 177 -13.09 3.24 3.77
CA PHE A 177 -12.70 1.94 3.21
C PHE A 177 -12.18 2.13 1.80
N PHE A 178 -10.91 1.77 1.61
CA PHE A 178 -10.33 1.69 0.29
C PHE A 178 -10.53 0.29 -0.28
N SER A 179 -11.04 0.20 -1.49
CA SER A 179 -11.18 -1.05 -2.23
C SER A 179 -10.49 -0.94 -3.58
N VAL A 180 -10.07 -2.08 -4.11
CA VAL A 180 -9.49 -2.19 -5.44
C VAL A 180 -10.37 -3.13 -6.26
N ARG A 181 -10.76 -2.70 -7.47
CA ARG A 181 -11.58 -3.49 -8.39
C ARG A 181 -12.87 -4.04 -7.76
N GLY A 182 -13.50 -3.22 -6.92
CA GLY A 182 -14.75 -3.58 -6.24
C GLY A 182 -14.64 -4.63 -5.14
N GLN A 183 -13.43 -5.02 -4.75
CA GLN A 183 -13.24 -5.97 -3.65
C GLN A 183 -13.46 -5.26 -2.32
N LYS A 184 -14.68 -5.41 -1.80
CA LYS A 184 -15.02 -5.06 -0.43
C LYS A 184 -14.65 -6.23 0.49
N TYR A 185 -14.85 -6.12 1.73
CA TYR A 185 -14.55 -7.05 2.81
C TYR A 185 -14.13 -8.49 2.38
N PRO A 186 -12.95 -8.95 2.85
CA PRO A 186 -11.95 -8.15 3.54
C PRO A 186 -11.28 -7.18 2.57
N TYR A 187 -11.02 -5.96 3.05
CA TYR A 187 -10.34 -4.92 2.28
C TYR A 187 -8.85 -5.25 2.11
N PRO A 188 -8.14 -4.61 1.17
CA PRO A 188 -6.70 -4.71 1.08
C PRO A 188 -6.02 -4.42 2.42
N ASP A 189 -5.01 -5.20 2.77
CA ASP A 189 -4.23 -4.96 3.97
C ASP A 189 -3.28 -3.78 3.79
N TYR A 190 -2.98 -3.10 4.89
CA TYR A 190 -1.96 -2.08 4.93
C TYR A 190 -0.70 -2.59 5.62
N SER A 191 0.45 -2.24 5.05
CA SER A 191 1.77 -2.42 5.64
C SER A 191 2.47 -1.06 5.71
N ILE A 192 2.85 -0.61 6.89
CA ILE A 192 3.58 0.65 7.08
C ILE A 192 5.01 0.30 7.49
N ASN A 193 5.99 0.52 6.60
CA ASN A 193 7.39 0.12 6.79
C ASN A 193 7.56 -1.38 7.17
N GLY A 194 6.66 -2.24 6.67
CA GLY A 194 6.64 -3.66 6.98
C GLY A 194 5.89 -4.03 8.26
N ILE A 195 5.31 -3.08 8.98
CA ILE A 195 4.40 -3.35 10.11
C ILE A 195 3.00 -3.56 9.55
N TRP A 196 2.48 -4.75 9.75
CA TRP A 196 1.17 -5.12 9.28
C TRP A 196 0.06 -4.49 10.13
N GLN A 197 -0.98 -3.95 9.51
CA GLN A 197 -2.00 -3.13 10.18
C GLN A 197 -3.37 -3.83 10.31
N LYS A 198 -3.44 -5.15 10.30
CA LYS A 198 -4.74 -5.86 10.34
C LYS A 198 -5.55 -5.55 11.60
N GLU A 199 -4.92 -5.62 12.75
CA GLU A 199 -5.57 -5.34 14.03
C GLU A 199 -5.59 -3.84 14.36
N PHE A 200 -4.72 -3.07 13.71
CA PHE A 200 -4.60 -1.61 13.82
C PHE A 200 -5.11 -0.88 12.57
N GLU A 201 -6.09 -1.44 11.86
CA GLU A 201 -6.59 -0.92 10.57
C GLU A 201 -7.01 0.55 10.61
N GLU A 202 -7.43 1.06 11.76
CA GLU A 202 -7.83 2.46 11.92
C GLU A 202 -6.64 3.42 11.95
N THR A 203 -5.42 2.93 12.16
CA THR A 203 -4.20 3.76 12.14
C THR A 203 -4.06 4.49 10.81
N VAL A 204 -4.43 3.87 9.69
CA VAL A 204 -4.31 4.45 8.35
C VAL A 204 -5.13 5.73 8.16
N TYR A 205 -6.20 5.90 8.94
CA TYR A 205 -7.04 7.10 8.88
C TYR A 205 -6.43 8.30 9.62
N PHE A 206 -5.46 8.04 10.48
CA PHE A 206 -4.77 9.05 11.30
C PHE A 206 -3.32 9.25 10.86
N PHE A 207 -2.79 8.36 10.00
CA PHE A 207 -1.41 8.42 9.53
C PHE A 207 -1.22 9.57 8.54
N SER A 208 -0.23 10.43 8.78
CA SER A 208 0.08 11.60 7.97
C SER A 208 0.61 11.21 6.59
N ALA A 209 -0.01 11.71 5.53
CA ALA A 209 0.48 11.55 4.16
C ALA A 209 1.78 12.34 3.91
N LEU A 210 2.08 13.36 4.73
CA LEU A 210 3.26 14.23 4.57
C LEU A 210 4.57 13.50 4.86
N ASP A 211 4.51 12.38 5.60
CA ASP A 211 5.66 11.53 5.94
C ASP A 211 5.89 10.39 4.95
N ILE A 212 5.01 10.25 3.95
CA ILE A 212 5.05 9.16 2.98
C ILE A 212 6.00 9.48 1.84
N GLU A 213 6.91 8.57 1.53
CA GLU A 213 7.74 8.57 0.33
C GLU A 213 7.01 7.94 -0.85
N SER A 214 6.39 6.78 -0.62
CA SER A 214 5.59 6.11 -1.64
C SER A 214 4.54 5.18 -1.04
N VAL A 215 3.47 5.00 -1.79
CA VAL A 215 2.47 3.96 -1.55
C VAL A 215 2.49 3.01 -2.74
N GLU A 216 2.67 1.73 -2.49
CA GLU A 216 2.60 0.68 -3.50
C GLU A 216 1.38 -0.21 -3.25
N ILE A 217 0.52 -0.35 -4.24
CA ILE A 217 -0.59 -1.29 -4.20
C ILE A 217 -0.17 -2.53 -4.96
N VAL A 218 0.15 -3.60 -4.22
CA VAL A 218 0.74 -4.83 -4.75
C VAL A 218 -0.32 -5.92 -4.81
N ARG A 219 -0.54 -6.48 -5.99
CA ARG A 219 -1.58 -7.49 -6.27
C ARG A 219 -1.00 -8.81 -6.83
N SER A 220 0.19 -9.17 -6.45
CA SER A 220 0.99 -10.23 -7.07
C SER A 220 1.70 -11.10 -6.06
N SER A 221 2.60 -12.00 -6.48
CA SER A 221 3.40 -12.84 -5.57
C SER A 221 4.19 -12.03 -4.56
N SER A 222 4.58 -10.79 -4.88
CA SER A 222 5.20 -9.87 -3.92
C SER A 222 4.26 -9.50 -2.77
N ALA A 223 2.95 -9.52 -2.95
CA ALA A 223 2.01 -9.34 -1.86
C ALA A 223 2.17 -10.43 -0.80
N LEU A 224 2.55 -11.64 -1.19
CA LEU A 224 2.79 -12.74 -0.26
C LEU A 224 3.96 -12.48 0.70
N VAL A 225 4.97 -11.73 0.30
CA VAL A 225 6.14 -11.42 1.16
C VAL A 225 5.99 -10.09 1.91
N LYS A 226 4.98 -9.28 1.59
CA LYS A 226 4.77 -7.93 2.18
C LYS A 226 3.65 -7.85 3.21
N GLY A 227 2.76 -8.83 3.29
CA GLY A 227 1.61 -8.80 4.19
C GLY A 227 0.97 -10.17 4.35
N LEU A 228 -0.05 -10.32 5.16
CA LEU A 228 -0.72 -11.60 5.41
C LEU A 228 -1.94 -11.85 4.50
N SER A 229 -2.51 -10.85 3.86
CA SER A 229 -3.72 -10.96 3.03
C SER A 229 -3.47 -10.73 1.54
N GLY A 230 -2.47 -11.37 0.98
CA GLY A 230 -2.03 -11.16 -0.40
C GLY A 230 -3.11 -11.29 -1.48
N LEU A 231 -4.23 -11.96 -1.21
CA LEU A 231 -5.31 -12.19 -2.18
C LEU A 231 -6.15 -10.94 -2.48
N THR A 232 -6.28 -10.00 -1.54
CA THR A 232 -6.96 -8.71 -1.78
C THR A 232 -6.01 -7.62 -2.24
N GLY A 233 -4.72 -7.91 -2.19
CA GLY A 233 -3.64 -6.95 -2.38
C GLY A 233 -3.16 -6.35 -1.07
N VAL A 234 -2.00 -5.73 -1.14
CA VAL A 234 -1.36 -5.03 -0.01
C VAL A 234 -1.10 -3.59 -0.40
N VAL A 235 -1.51 -2.66 0.44
CA VAL A 235 -1.12 -1.24 0.37
C VAL A 235 0.14 -1.08 1.20
N ASP A 236 1.29 -1.11 0.54
CA ASP A 236 2.62 -1.02 1.18
C ASP A 236 3.09 0.43 1.21
N VAL A 237 3.25 0.96 2.41
CA VAL A 237 3.59 2.36 2.66
C VAL A 237 5.04 2.46 3.12
N LYS A 238 5.81 3.30 2.45
CA LYS A 238 7.18 3.64 2.83
C LYS A 238 7.25 5.10 3.26
N THR A 239 7.91 5.35 4.37
CA THR A 239 8.14 6.70 4.86
C THR A 239 9.43 7.28 4.30
N LYS A 240 9.48 8.61 4.23
CA LYS A 240 10.58 9.37 3.66
C LYS A 240 11.92 9.07 4.29
N LYS A 241 12.95 8.99 3.45
CA LYS A 241 14.35 8.80 3.80
C LYS A 241 15.19 9.82 3.03
N PRO A 242 15.75 10.82 3.68
CA PRO A 242 16.54 11.83 2.99
C PRO A 242 17.93 11.28 2.61
N GLU A 243 18.41 11.68 1.45
CA GLU A 243 19.77 11.38 0.98
C GLU A 243 20.74 12.54 1.23
N SER A 244 20.20 13.72 1.57
CA SER A 244 20.95 14.93 1.89
C SER A 244 20.22 15.72 2.97
N GLU A 245 20.87 16.79 3.46
CA GLU A 245 20.20 17.66 4.42
C GLU A 245 18.95 18.30 3.80
N THR A 246 17.85 18.17 4.52
CA THR A 246 16.54 18.66 4.12
C THR A 246 15.82 19.23 5.33
N ILE A 247 15.41 20.47 5.27
CA ILE A 247 14.53 21.11 6.24
C ILE A 247 13.33 21.62 5.49
N SER A 248 12.12 21.20 5.90
CA SER A 248 10.88 21.62 5.25
C SER A 248 9.85 22.03 6.29
N LEU A 249 9.22 23.17 6.05
CA LEU A 249 8.10 23.69 6.85
C LEU A 249 6.89 23.85 5.92
N LEU A 250 5.74 23.29 6.31
CA LEU A 250 4.45 23.50 5.66
C LEU A 250 3.47 24.07 6.66
N ALA A 251 2.73 25.10 6.27
CA ALA A 251 1.57 25.61 7.00
C ALA A 251 0.43 25.86 6.01
N LYS A 252 -0.75 25.30 6.27
CA LYS A 252 -1.99 25.47 5.49
C LYS A 252 -3.15 25.76 6.42
N TYR A 253 -4.03 26.66 6.01
CA TYR A 253 -5.25 27.00 6.73
C TYR A 253 -6.40 27.27 5.76
N GLY A 254 -7.62 26.92 6.14
CA GLY A 254 -8.79 27.06 5.27
C GLY A 254 -10.12 27.04 6.01
N GLU A 255 -11.18 26.91 5.23
CA GLU A 255 -12.56 26.85 5.73
C GLU A 255 -12.77 25.72 6.73
N GLN A 256 -13.79 25.83 7.58
CA GLN A 256 -14.08 24.90 8.69
C GLN A 256 -12.89 24.76 9.67
N ASN A 257 -12.08 25.82 9.82
CA ASN A 257 -10.85 25.79 10.59
C ASN A 257 -9.93 24.61 10.22
N ASN A 258 -9.93 24.23 8.93
CA ASN A 258 -9.05 23.19 8.43
C ASN A 258 -7.61 23.70 8.44
N TYR A 259 -6.73 23.05 9.19
CA TYR A 259 -5.32 23.40 9.27
C TYR A 259 -4.43 22.19 9.08
N VAL A 260 -3.28 22.43 8.50
CA VAL A 260 -2.17 21.46 8.38
C VAL A 260 -0.87 22.19 8.67
N ALA A 261 -0.07 21.68 9.57
CA ALA A 261 1.30 22.13 9.80
C ALA A 261 2.24 20.92 9.81
N ASN A 262 3.37 21.04 9.15
CA ASN A 262 4.38 20.00 9.14
C ASN A 262 5.77 20.63 9.23
N LEU A 263 6.60 20.07 10.09
CA LEU A 263 8.03 20.33 10.16
C LEU A 263 8.76 19.02 9.92
N GLN A 264 9.68 19.01 8.99
CA GLN A 264 10.50 17.87 8.64
C GLN A 264 11.97 18.27 8.64
N TYR A 265 12.79 17.46 9.27
CA TYR A 265 14.25 17.52 9.20
C TYR A 265 14.80 16.16 8.83
N GLY A 266 15.66 16.13 7.85
CA GLY A 266 16.36 14.93 7.45
C GLY A 266 17.79 15.23 7.05
N ASN A 267 18.69 14.28 7.26
CA ASN A 267 20.07 14.42 6.85
C ASN A 267 20.72 13.03 6.66
N LYS A 268 21.80 13.03 5.88
CA LYS A 268 22.69 11.90 5.74
C LYS A 268 24.10 12.32 6.15
N ILE A 269 24.62 11.75 7.23
CA ILE A 269 25.95 12.02 7.73
C ILE A 269 26.76 10.73 7.63
N SER A 270 27.71 10.68 6.69
CA SER A 270 28.47 9.48 6.36
C SER A 270 27.55 8.31 6.04
N ASP A 271 27.59 7.25 6.84
CA ASP A 271 26.83 6.01 6.64
C ASP A 271 25.48 5.99 7.38
N VAL A 272 25.10 7.10 8.03
CA VAL A 272 23.84 7.23 8.77
C VAL A 272 22.94 8.25 8.09
N SER A 273 21.75 7.80 7.69
CA SER A 273 20.66 8.66 7.21
C SER A 273 19.54 8.66 8.25
N PHE A 274 19.00 9.82 8.57
CA PHE A 274 17.89 9.93 9.52
C PHE A 274 16.89 11.01 9.08
N ASN A 275 15.65 10.80 9.46
CA ASN A 275 14.54 11.72 9.24
C ASN A 275 13.71 11.84 10.51
N ALA A 276 13.28 13.06 10.81
CA ALA A 276 12.33 13.35 11.88
C ALA A 276 11.29 14.35 11.39
N SER A 277 10.03 14.12 11.68
CA SER A 277 8.95 15.02 11.29
C SER A 277 7.85 15.09 12.33
N THR A 278 7.15 16.22 12.32
CA THR A 278 5.93 16.45 13.09
C THR A 278 4.87 16.98 12.15
N ALA A 279 3.73 16.33 12.09
CA ALA A 279 2.56 16.78 11.33
C ALA A 279 1.38 17.01 12.28
N LEU A 280 0.80 18.20 12.21
CA LEU A 280 -0.40 18.59 12.95
C LEU A 280 -1.50 18.90 11.95
N PHE A 281 -2.66 18.29 12.07
CA PHE A 281 -3.80 18.61 11.23
C PHE A 281 -5.12 18.47 11.96
N GLY A 282 -6.10 19.23 11.52
CA GLY A 282 -7.42 19.20 12.12
C GLY A 282 -8.42 20.08 11.39
N THR A 283 -9.66 20.02 11.87
CA THR A 283 -10.81 20.79 11.38
C THR A 283 -11.89 20.82 12.47
N ASP A 284 -12.79 21.78 12.39
CA ASP A 284 -14.00 21.77 13.20
C ASP A 284 -15.15 20.95 12.56
N GLY A 285 -14.94 20.47 11.34
CA GLY A 285 -15.90 19.69 10.58
C GLY A 285 -16.99 20.53 9.90
N PRO A 286 -17.92 19.88 9.19
CA PRO A 286 -19.01 20.59 8.49
C PRO A 286 -19.94 21.32 9.47
N PRO A 287 -20.38 22.56 9.17
CA PRO A 287 -21.28 23.32 10.02
C PRO A 287 -22.55 22.53 10.38
N GLY A 288 -22.89 22.51 11.67
CA GLY A 288 -24.08 21.82 12.17
C GLY A 288 -24.02 20.31 12.22
N ARG A 289 -22.84 19.71 11.99
CA ARG A 289 -22.70 18.24 11.87
C ARG A 289 -21.52 17.74 12.68
N ARG A 290 -21.17 17.98 13.77
CA ARG A 290 -19.96 17.43 14.41
C ARG A 290 -18.82 17.10 13.40
N GLY A 291 -17.75 16.58 13.82
CA GLY A 291 -16.65 16.17 12.96
C GLY A 291 -15.36 16.91 13.28
N LYS A 292 -15.26 17.46 14.48
CA LYS A 292 -14.02 18.06 14.98
C LYS A 292 -12.90 17.04 14.99
N GLU A 293 -11.75 17.48 14.52
CA GLU A 293 -10.54 16.67 14.47
C GLU A 293 -9.33 17.49 14.88
N ARG A 294 -8.46 16.90 15.67
CA ARG A 294 -7.14 17.44 16.05
C ARG A 294 -6.19 16.27 16.18
N ILE A 295 -5.28 16.10 15.23
CA ILE A 295 -4.35 14.98 15.15
C ILE A 295 -2.92 15.50 15.09
N ALA A 296 -2.04 14.89 15.87
CA ALA A 296 -0.61 15.07 15.83
C ALA A 296 0.05 13.75 15.44
N ASN A 297 0.98 13.79 14.49
CA ASN A 297 1.85 12.69 14.12
C ASN A 297 3.30 13.09 14.39
N PHE A 298 4.05 12.24 15.05
CA PHE A 298 5.50 12.36 15.25
C PHE A 298 6.14 11.15 14.60
N HIS A 299 7.00 11.38 13.63
CA HIS A 299 7.66 10.32 12.88
C HIS A 299 9.17 10.49 12.95
N GLY A 300 9.89 9.38 13.12
CA GLY A 300 11.34 9.34 13.01
C GLY A 300 11.81 8.00 12.47
N ASN A 301 12.82 8.04 11.61
CA ASN A 301 13.52 6.85 11.15
C ASN A 301 15.02 7.11 11.00
N MET A 302 15.78 6.04 11.02
CA MET A 302 17.23 6.03 10.85
C MET A 302 17.62 4.80 10.05
N ASP A 303 18.46 5.00 9.05
CA ASP A 303 19.17 3.95 8.33
C ASP A 303 20.67 4.08 8.61
N TRP A 304 21.33 3.00 8.96
CA TRP A 304 22.76 2.94 9.20
C TRP A 304 23.39 1.82 8.35
N ASP A 305 24.21 2.21 7.39
CA ASP A 305 25.04 1.30 6.63
C ASP A 305 26.29 0.93 7.45
N ILE A 306 26.16 -0.09 8.34
CA ILE A 306 27.22 -0.51 9.24
C ILE A 306 28.50 -0.87 8.46
N ASN A 307 28.33 -1.55 7.35
CA ASN A 307 29.39 -1.86 6.37
C ASN A 307 28.75 -2.31 5.05
N THR A 308 29.56 -2.80 4.10
CA THR A 308 29.09 -3.27 2.79
C THR A 308 28.11 -4.45 2.85
N LYS A 309 28.04 -5.19 3.96
CA LYS A 309 27.16 -6.37 4.11
C LYS A 309 25.97 -6.13 5.02
N PHE A 310 26.07 -5.24 5.99
CA PHE A 310 25.06 -5.03 7.01
C PHE A 310 24.48 -3.62 6.93
N LYS A 311 23.18 -3.56 6.91
CA LYS A 311 22.40 -2.33 7.06
C LYS A 311 21.41 -2.49 8.21
N PHE A 312 21.40 -1.55 9.14
CA PHE A 312 20.44 -1.44 10.22
C PHE A 312 19.46 -0.32 9.92
N THR A 313 18.19 -0.56 10.17
CA THR A 313 17.12 0.44 10.05
C THR A 313 16.28 0.41 11.31
N ALA A 314 15.97 1.57 11.86
CA ALA A 314 15.03 1.71 12.96
C ALA A 314 14.04 2.85 12.66
N GLY A 315 12.81 2.73 13.14
CA GLY A 315 11.85 3.81 12.98
C GLY A 315 10.68 3.69 13.96
N ALA A 316 10.06 4.85 14.21
CA ALA A 316 8.88 4.95 15.03
C ALA A 316 7.94 6.03 14.51
N THR A 317 6.64 5.80 14.67
CA THR A 317 5.58 6.78 14.44
C THR A 317 4.66 6.78 15.65
N TYR A 318 4.48 7.96 16.27
CA TYR A 318 3.51 8.18 17.33
C TYR A 318 2.42 9.10 16.84
N ILE A 319 1.18 8.68 17.03
CA ILE A 319 -0.03 9.41 16.63
C ILE A 319 -0.83 9.67 17.89
N GLU A 320 -1.25 10.93 18.08
CA GLU A 320 -2.15 11.30 19.17
C GLU A 320 -3.20 12.29 18.69
N GLY A 321 -4.41 12.16 19.20
CA GLY A 321 -5.43 13.17 18.91
C GLY A 321 -6.84 12.82 19.33
N LEU A 322 -7.74 13.64 18.82
CA LEU A 322 -9.19 13.54 18.97
C LEU A 322 -9.83 13.50 17.59
N ARG A 323 -10.87 12.69 17.44
CA ARG A 323 -11.74 12.70 16.26
C ARG A 323 -13.19 12.43 16.61
N GLU A 324 -14.04 13.39 16.34
CA GLU A 324 -15.50 13.23 16.35
C GLU A 324 -15.98 12.56 15.06
N PHE A 325 -17.04 11.76 15.15
CA PHE A 325 -17.71 11.20 13.99
C PHE A 325 -18.73 12.22 13.47
N VAL A 326 -18.73 12.42 12.16
CA VAL A 326 -19.68 13.32 11.52
C VAL A 326 -21.09 12.76 11.65
N SER A 327 -22.02 13.63 12.06
CA SER A 327 -23.43 13.24 12.21
C SER A 327 -24.07 12.90 10.88
N ILE A 328 -24.94 11.88 10.88
CA ILE A 328 -25.73 11.48 9.72
C ILE A 328 -26.81 12.52 9.45
N ILE A 329 -27.06 12.82 8.16
CA ILE A 329 -28.19 13.63 7.71
C ILE A 329 -28.99 12.88 6.65
N GLU A 330 -30.21 13.36 6.34
CA GLU A 330 -31.15 12.73 5.42
C GLU A 330 -30.55 12.21 4.08
N PRO A 331 -31.08 11.14 3.53
CA PRO A 331 -32.17 10.27 3.98
C PRO A 331 -31.68 9.22 4.96
N GLY A 332 -32.52 8.83 5.81
CA GLY A 332 -32.34 8.24 7.03
C GLY A 332 -31.79 6.89 7.32
N ALA A 333 -30.89 6.85 8.27
CA ALA A 333 -30.64 5.71 9.11
C ALA A 333 -31.24 5.98 10.50
N PRO A 334 -32.33 5.35 10.87
CA PRO A 334 -33.14 5.79 12.01
C PRO A 334 -32.42 5.64 13.35
N ASN A 335 -31.56 4.66 13.52
CA ASN A 335 -31.00 4.33 14.83
C ASN A 335 -29.63 4.94 15.10
N ILE A 336 -28.86 5.27 14.07
CA ILE A 336 -27.49 5.81 14.24
C ILE A 336 -27.51 7.32 14.46
N ARG A 337 -28.57 8.02 14.05
CA ARG A 337 -28.72 9.47 14.18
C ARG A 337 -28.81 9.95 15.59
N ASN A 338 -29.26 9.13 16.48
CA ASN A 338 -29.47 9.42 17.87
C ASN A 338 -28.21 9.23 18.70
N ARG A 339 -27.04 9.14 18.03
CA ARG A 339 -25.76 8.91 18.69
C ARG A 339 -24.73 9.93 18.25
N GLU A 340 -23.95 10.36 19.23
CA GLU A 340 -22.76 11.14 19.03
C GLU A 340 -21.55 10.32 19.45
N GLU A 341 -20.60 10.14 18.58
CA GLU A 341 -19.43 9.31 18.82
C GLU A 341 -18.15 10.11 18.61
N LYS A 342 -17.13 9.81 19.41
CA LYS A 342 -15.77 10.34 19.22
C LYS A 342 -14.73 9.37 19.77
N PHE A 343 -13.52 9.44 19.24
CA PHE A 343 -12.30 8.98 19.91
C PHE A 343 -11.63 10.16 20.60
N ASP A 344 -11.40 10.06 21.92
CA ASP A 344 -10.75 11.08 22.72
C ASP A 344 -10.17 10.53 24.03
N PRO A 345 -8.85 10.27 24.12
CA PRO A 345 -7.88 10.37 23.04
C PRO A 345 -7.84 9.13 22.12
N VAL A 346 -7.20 9.28 20.97
CA VAL A 346 -6.61 8.16 20.24
C VAL A 346 -5.08 8.29 20.30
N ARG A 347 -4.39 7.24 20.73
CA ARG A 347 -2.92 7.17 20.78
C ARG A 347 -2.46 5.88 20.12
N THR A 348 -1.55 5.98 19.17
CA THR A 348 -0.98 4.82 18.49
C THR A 348 0.53 4.99 18.36
N LEU A 349 1.29 3.99 18.73
CA LEU A 349 2.73 3.89 18.49
C LEU A 349 2.98 2.72 17.54
N LEU A 350 3.69 2.97 16.47
CA LEU A 350 4.27 1.96 15.58
C LEU A 350 5.79 2.09 15.67
N SER A 351 6.51 1.01 15.94
CA SER A 351 7.96 1.01 15.97
C SER A 351 8.54 -0.27 15.39
N TYR A 352 9.69 -0.16 14.75
CA TYR A 352 10.36 -1.31 14.15
C TYR A 352 11.87 -1.17 14.15
N VAL A 353 12.53 -2.30 14.09
CA VAL A 353 13.95 -2.43 13.80
C VAL A 353 14.13 -3.47 12.72
N LYS A 354 15.05 -3.21 11.78
CA LYS A 354 15.43 -4.13 10.70
C LYS A 354 16.93 -4.31 10.66
N LEU A 355 17.36 -5.52 10.38
CA LEU A 355 18.73 -5.85 10.04
C LEU A 355 18.75 -6.54 8.69
N ASN A 356 19.44 -5.96 7.73
CA ASN A 356 19.65 -6.52 6.41
C ASN A 356 21.07 -7.04 6.30
N TYR A 357 21.21 -8.28 5.83
CA TYR A 357 22.51 -8.89 5.57
C TYR A 357 22.61 -9.27 4.08
N LEU A 358 23.61 -8.75 3.40
CA LEU A 358 23.94 -9.09 2.02
C LEU A 358 25.10 -10.09 2.00
N GLY A 359 24.84 -11.32 1.57
CA GLY A 359 25.82 -12.38 1.40
C GLY A 359 26.72 -12.15 0.19
N ASP A 360 27.89 -12.76 0.19
CA ASP A 360 28.84 -12.70 -0.94
C ASP A 360 28.30 -13.39 -2.22
N ASP A 361 27.36 -14.29 -2.06
CA ASP A 361 26.62 -14.96 -3.15
C ASP A 361 25.43 -14.12 -3.70
N GLY A 362 25.30 -12.86 -3.27
CA GLY A 362 24.18 -11.98 -3.63
C GLY A 362 22.88 -12.30 -2.90
N SER A 363 22.90 -13.21 -1.92
CA SER A 363 21.74 -13.46 -1.08
C SER A 363 21.47 -12.29 -0.15
N LEU A 364 20.18 -12.03 0.13
CA LEU A 364 19.75 -11.00 1.07
C LEU A 364 18.89 -11.62 2.16
N THR A 365 19.27 -11.39 3.40
CA THR A 365 18.47 -11.74 4.57
C THR A 365 17.97 -10.47 5.24
N GLU A 366 16.66 -10.34 5.36
CA GLU A 366 16.00 -9.28 6.12
C GLU A 366 15.38 -9.87 7.38
N LEU A 367 15.78 -9.32 8.53
CA LEU A 367 15.20 -9.59 9.82
C LEU A 367 14.52 -8.31 10.31
N GLN A 368 13.23 -8.39 10.62
CA GLN A 368 12.49 -7.27 11.20
C GLN A 368 11.78 -7.70 12.47
N SER A 369 11.83 -6.85 13.48
CA SER A 369 10.96 -6.92 14.66
C SER A 369 10.21 -5.61 14.82
N ASN A 370 8.95 -5.67 15.22
CA ASN A 370 8.12 -4.50 15.44
C ASN A 370 7.25 -4.62 16.67
N ILE A 371 6.92 -3.46 17.21
CA ILE A 371 5.94 -3.30 18.29
C ILE A 371 4.95 -2.24 17.85
N ALA A 372 3.67 -2.56 17.91
CA ALA A 372 2.60 -1.59 17.78
C ALA A 372 1.81 -1.54 19.09
N TYR A 373 1.40 -0.34 19.48
CA TYR A 373 0.61 -0.09 20.67
C TYR A 373 -0.49 0.89 20.35
N ARG A 374 -1.70 0.62 20.83
CA ARG A 374 -2.84 1.51 20.74
C ARG A 374 -3.46 1.69 22.11
N ASN A 375 -3.83 2.93 22.42
CA ASN A 375 -4.65 3.29 23.55
C ASN A 375 -5.66 4.33 23.07
N ALA A 376 -6.91 3.94 22.98
CA ALA A 376 -7.98 4.82 22.52
C ALA A 376 -9.17 4.72 23.47
N GLU A 377 -9.82 5.87 23.72
CA GLU A 377 -11.10 5.92 24.41
C GLU A 377 -12.17 6.32 23.41
N HIS A 378 -13.16 5.45 23.22
CA HIS A 378 -14.33 5.70 22.41
C HIS A 378 -15.50 6.08 23.28
N GLU A 379 -15.98 7.31 23.11
CA GLU A 379 -17.19 7.81 23.75
C GLU A 379 -18.37 7.68 22.79
N ASN A 380 -19.46 7.12 23.27
CA ASN A 380 -20.72 6.99 22.55
C ASN A 380 -21.84 7.56 23.40
N TYR A 381 -22.42 8.66 22.95
CA TYR A 381 -23.55 9.32 23.59
C TYR A 381 -24.85 8.98 22.84
N ASN A 382 -25.74 8.28 23.52
CA ASN A 382 -27.08 7.95 23.07
C ASN A 382 -28.04 9.09 23.45
N ILE A 383 -28.35 9.96 22.49
CA ILE A 383 -29.16 11.18 22.73
C ILE A 383 -30.55 10.88 23.26
N PRO A 384 -31.34 9.91 22.70
CA PRO A 384 -32.68 9.64 23.21
C PRO A 384 -32.75 9.18 24.66
N ASN A 385 -31.73 8.48 25.11
CA ASN A 385 -31.71 7.87 26.43
C ASN A 385 -30.89 8.69 27.42
N ASP A 386 -30.21 9.75 26.98
CA ASP A 386 -29.26 10.55 27.75
C ASP A 386 -28.19 9.70 28.45
N ILE A 387 -27.65 8.72 27.72
CA ILE A 387 -26.65 7.78 28.25
C ILE A 387 -25.34 7.94 27.48
N THR A 388 -24.25 8.17 28.20
CA THR A 388 -22.90 8.13 27.65
C THR A 388 -22.20 6.84 28.06
N THR A 389 -21.67 6.12 27.09
CA THR A 389 -20.86 4.93 27.32
C THR A 389 -19.43 5.18 26.87
N TYR A 390 -18.47 4.64 27.63
CA TYR A 390 -17.04 4.76 27.35
C TYR A 390 -16.46 3.38 27.13
N GLN A 391 -15.65 3.26 26.07
CA GLN A 391 -14.96 2.02 25.75
C GLN A 391 -13.49 2.32 25.58
N LYS A 392 -12.66 1.60 26.33
CA LYS A 392 -11.21 1.70 26.22
C LYS A 392 -10.70 0.56 25.36
N GLU A 393 -9.86 0.90 24.39
CA GLU A 393 -9.14 -0.05 23.57
C GLU A 393 -7.66 0.10 23.91
N LYS A 394 -7.04 -0.98 24.39
CA LYS A 394 -5.65 -1.00 24.79
C LYS A 394 -5.00 -2.25 24.24
N ASP A 395 -4.43 -2.09 23.06
CA ASP A 395 -3.93 -3.19 22.23
C ASP A 395 -2.41 -3.13 22.12
N TRP A 396 -1.80 -4.31 22.09
CA TRP A 396 -0.39 -4.51 21.81
C TRP A 396 -0.26 -5.49 20.65
N GLU A 397 0.70 -5.24 19.78
CA GLU A 397 1.09 -6.17 18.73
C GLU A 397 2.60 -6.28 18.68
N TYR A 398 3.09 -7.51 18.70
CA TYR A 398 4.50 -7.86 18.56
C TYR A 398 4.67 -8.64 17.27
N GLY A 399 5.50 -8.12 16.37
CA GLY A 399 5.76 -8.74 15.07
C GLY A 399 7.21 -9.15 14.91
N PHE A 400 7.39 -10.25 14.20
CA PHE A 400 8.69 -10.74 13.77
C PHE A 400 8.57 -11.23 12.33
N ASN A 401 9.50 -10.81 11.48
CA ASN A 401 9.56 -11.22 10.07
C ASN A 401 11.00 -11.53 9.68
N LEU A 402 11.21 -12.71 9.13
CA LEU A 402 12.48 -13.12 8.53
C LEU A 402 12.23 -13.47 7.06
N LEU A 403 12.88 -12.77 6.15
CA LEU A 403 12.84 -13.02 4.73
C LEU A 403 14.26 -13.26 4.20
N HIS A 404 14.47 -14.39 3.55
CA HIS A 404 15.72 -14.71 2.87
C HIS A 404 15.48 -14.81 1.38
N SER A 405 16.19 -14.03 0.60
CA SER A 405 16.17 -14.02 -0.88
C SER A 405 17.51 -14.47 -1.39
N ARG A 406 17.55 -15.55 -2.21
CA ARG A 406 18.76 -16.12 -2.74
C ARG A 406 18.69 -16.21 -4.27
N PRO A 407 19.60 -15.58 -5.00
CA PRO A 407 19.78 -15.86 -6.42
C PRO A 407 20.36 -17.27 -6.56
N LEU A 408 19.59 -18.18 -7.17
CA LEU A 408 20.06 -19.54 -7.51
C LEU A 408 20.83 -19.56 -8.80
N SER A 409 20.57 -18.58 -9.67
CA SER A 409 21.29 -18.29 -10.90
C SER A 409 21.08 -16.82 -11.29
N PRO A 410 21.78 -16.28 -12.31
CA PRO A 410 21.51 -14.93 -12.81
C PRO A 410 20.07 -14.69 -13.27
N THR A 411 19.32 -15.77 -13.53
CA THR A 411 17.93 -15.72 -14.02
C THR A 411 16.92 -16.30 -13.04
N ASN A 412 17.34 -16.75 -11.86
CA ASN A 412 16.45 -17.36 -10.88
C ASN A 412 16.69 -16.81 -9.47
N THR A 413 15.63 -16.44 -8.80
CA THR A 413 15.67 -16.00 -7.39
C THR A 413 14.64 -16.75 -6.58
N LEU A 414 15.08 -17.39 -5.50
CA LEU A 414 14.23 -18.03 -4.51
C LEU A 414 14.09 -17.12 -3.28
N ARG A 415 12.88 -16.98 -2.76
CA ARG A 415 12.58 -16.28 -1.51
C ARG A 415 11.88 -17.23 -0.55
N VAL A 416 12.33 -17.25 0.67
CA VAL A 416 11.70 -18.01 1.76
C VAL A 416 11.56 -17.09 2.96
N GLY A 417 10.39 -17.10 3.57
CA GLY A 417 10.14 -16.22 4.71
C GLY A 417 9.25 -16.86 5.75
N ILE A 418 9.38 -16.39 6.98
CA ILE A 418 8.49 -16.67 8.10
C ILE A 418 8.07 -15.36 8.72
N LEU A 419 6.81 -15.30 9.13
CA LEU A 419 6.26 -14.16 9.84
C LEU A 419 5.55 -14.69 11.09
N TYR A 420 5.74 -14.00 12.20
CA TYR A 420 5.01 -14.22 13.45
C TYR A 420 4.42 -12.91 13.93
N ASN A 421 3.19 -12.96 14.38
CA ASN A 421 2.50 -11.82 14.96
C ASN A 421 1.72 -12.27 16.19
N HIS A 422 1.85 -11.53 17.28
CA HIS A 422 1.14 -11.73 18.54
C HIS A 422 0.37 -10.46 18.88
N TRP A 423 -0.95 -10.53 18.84
CA TRP A 423 -1.82 -9.42 19.18
C TRP A 423 -2.55 -9.70 20.48
N VAL A 424 -2.49 -8.73 21.41
CA VAL A 424 -3.10 -8.80 22.74
C VAL A 424 -3.93 -7.56 22.98
N ALA A 425 -5.19 -7.72 23.40
CA ALA A 425 -6.10 -6.66 23.79
C ALA A 425 -6.76 -7.01 25.13
N PRO A 426 -6.13 -6.68 26.27
CA PRO A 426 -6.61 -7.10 27.60
C PRO A 426 -7.99 -6.51 27.96
N GLU A 427 -8.33 -5.34 27.43
CA GLU A 427 -9.62 -4.68 27.65
C GLU A 427 -10.62 -4.96 26.51
N GLY A 428 -10.25 -5.87 25.57
CA GLY A 428 -11.04 -6.20 24.41
C GLY A 428 -11.04 -5.11 23.34
N LYS A 429 -11.83 -5.32 22.31
CA LYS A 429 -12.09 -4.34 21.24
C LYS A 429 -13.49 -3.76 21.36
N ARG A 430 -13.76 -2.71 20.58
CA ARG A 430 -15.00 -1.92 20.58
C ARG A 430 -16.29 -2.72 20.77
N TYR A 431 -16.41 -3.90 20.18
CA TYR A 431 -17.59 -4.75 20.30
C TYR A 431 -17.48 -5.85 21.37
N TYR A 432 -16.31 -5.96 22.01
CA TYR A 432 -15.98 -6.99 22.99
C TYR A 432 -15.40 -6.37 24.26
N VAL A 433 -15.93 -5.22 24.65
CA VAL A 433 -15.43 -4.46 25.80
C VAL A 433 -15.45 -5.30 27.07
N GLY A 434 -14.34 -5.25 27.80
CA GLY A 434 -14.16 -6.06 29.02
C GLY A 434 -13.86 -7.52 28.76
N ARG A 435 -13.66 -7.90 27.49
CA ARG A 435 -13.30 -9.27 27.09
C ARG A 435 -11.90 -9.25 26.50
N SER A 436 -10.98 -9.95 27.10
CA SER A 436 -9.62 -10.01 26.59
C SER A 436 -9.53 -10.76 25.25
N CYS A 437 -8.55 -10.37 24.45
CA CYS A 437 -8.19 -11.07 23.22
C CYS A 437 -6.69 -11.32 23.23
N ASP A 438 -6.27 -12.53 22.92
CA ASP A 438 -4.89 -12.96 22.79
C ASP A 438 -4.77 -13.91 21.60
N VAL A 439 -4.06 -13.50 20.57
CA VAL A 439 -4.02 -14.18 19.29
C VAL A 439 -2.62 -14.23 18.72
N HIS A 440 -2.15 -15.43 18.49
CA HIS A 440 -0.91 -15.71 17.78
C HIS A 440 -1.20 -16.04 16.32
N THR A 441 -0.43 -15.46 15.40
CA THR A 441 -0.51 -15.76 13.97
C THR A 441 0.90 -16.02 13.45
N TRP A 442 1.07 -17.10 12.68
CA TRP A 442 2.32 -17.42 12.01
C TRP A 442 2.08 -17.70 10.54
N SER A 443 3.06 -17.44 9.74
CA SER A 443 2.98 -17.64 8.30
C SER A 443 4.33 -18.09 7.77
N GLY A 444 4.30 -19.07 6.87
CA GLY A 444 5.45 -19.47 6.06
C GLY A 444 5.20 -19.15 4.60
N VAL A 445 6.18 -18.61 3.90
CA VAL A 445 6.09 -18.24 2.49
C VAL A 445 7.30 -18.78 1.72
N ILE A 446 7.04 -19.27 0.52
CA ILE A 446 8.05 -19.57 -0.49
C ILE A 446 7.63 -18.91 -1.81
N ALA A 447 8.56 -18.24 -2.48
CA ALA A 447 8.33 -17.65 -3.80
C ALA A 447 9.58 -17.83 -4.67
N ASN A 448 9.36 -18.10 -5.94
CA ASN A 448 10.43 -18.25 -6.92
C ASN A 448 10.15 -17.38 -8.14
N GLU A 449 11.17 -16.76 -8.66
CA GLU A 449 11.15 -15.96 -9.86
C GLU A 449 12.17 -16.54 -10.84
N GLN A 450 11.74 -16.77 -12.07
CA GLN A 450 12.55 -17.37 -13.14
C GLN A 450 12.41 -16.59 -14.44
N ARG A 451 13.54 -16.27 -15.08
CA ARG A 451 13.59 -15.66 -16.40
C ARG A 451 14.07 -16.66 -17.45
N PHE A 452 13.31 -16.80 -18.53
CA PHE A 452 13.64 -17.56 -19.72
C PHE A 452 13.68 -16.63 -20.94
N GLY A 453 14.80 -15.97 -21.18
CA GLY A 453 14.91 -14.97 -22.23
C GLY A 453 13.88 -13.83 -22.07
N ARG A 454 12.86 -13.82 -22.92
CA ARG A 454 11.76 -12.80 -22.88
C ARG A 454 10.60 -13.18 -21.97
N LEU A 455 10.56 -14.39 -21.45
CA LEU A 455 9.53 -14.86 -20.54
C LEU A 455 10.03 -14.77 -19.11
N LEU A 456 9.28 -14.07 -18.26
CA LEU A 456 9.48 -14.03 -16.82
C LEU A 456 8.33 -14.78 -16.18
N LEU A 457 8.64 -15.65 -15.24
CA LEU A 457 7.65 -16.40 -14.46
C LEU A 457 7.91 -16.16 -12.99
N ASP A 458 6.87 -16.03 -12.21
CA ASP A 458 6.92 -16.05 -10.77
C ASP A 458 5.85 -16.95 -10.20
N ALA A 459 6.18 -17.64 -9.13
CA ALA A 459 5.26 -18.48 -8.39
C ALA A 459 5.49 -18.28 -6.91
N GLY A 460 4.43 -18.25 -6.13
CA GLY A 460 4.51 -18.14 -4.69
C GLY A 460 3.43 -18.92 -3.99
N PHE A 461 3.76 -19.41 -2.81
CA PHE A 461 2.85 -20.11 -1.94
C PHE A 461 3.07 -19.70 -0.49
N ARG A 462 1.98 -19.51 0.24
CA ARG A 462 1.97 -19.17 1.65
C ARG A 462 0.98 -20.04 2.40
N LEU A 463 1.37 -20.44 3.60
CA LEU A 463 0.48 -20.97 4.62
C LEU A 463 0.41 -19.98 5.78
N ILE A 464 -0.80 -19.77 6.31
CA ILE A 464 -1.06 -18.97 7.48
C ILE A 464 -1.78 -19.86 8.48
N GLY A 465 -1.29 -19.89 9.70
CA GLY A 465 -1.90 -20.55 10.81
C GLY A 465 -1.94 -19.64 12.03
N GLY A 466 -2.58 -20.06 13.08
CA GLY A 466 -2.65 -19.30 14.30
C GLY A 466 -3.15 -20.10 15.47
N HIS A 467 -3.02 -19.48 16.64
CA HIS A 467 -3.59 -19.96 17.88
C HIS A 467 -4.34 -18.81 18.54
N ILE A 468 -5.58 -19.06 18.87
CA ILE A 468 -6.43 -18.15 19.63
C ILE A 468 -6.36 -18.61 21.07
N ALA A 469 -5.49 -18.00 21.87
CA ALA A 469 -5.41 -18.30 23.28
C ALA A 469 -6.69 -17.83 23.97
N GLU A 470 -7.16 -16.63 23.58
CA GLU A 470 -8.41 -16.07 24.07
C GLU A 470 -9.02 -15.13 23.04
N TRP A 471 -10.31 -15.23 22.82
CA TRP A 471 -11.11 -14.24 22.14
C TRP A 471 -12.40 -14.05 22.91
N GLY A 472 -12.54 -12.94 23.58
CA GLY A 472 -13.70 -12.64 24.39
C GLY A 472 -14.97 -12.79 23.60
N GLY A 473 -15.91 -13.55 24.15
CA GLY A 473 -17.21 -13.80 23.55
C GLY A 473 -18.00 -12.53 23.28
N PHE A 474 -19.05 -12.69 22.54
CA PHE A 474 -19.92 -11.61 22.15
C PHE A 474 -20.98 -11.34 23.24
N GLY A 475 -20.89 -10.22 23.93
CA GLY A 475 -21.81 -9.86 24.99
C GLY A 475 -21.53 -10.57 26.33
N ILE A 476 -22.12 -10.07 27.38
CA ILE A 476 -22.26 -10.75 28.66
C ILE A 476 -23.42 -11.72 28.54
N GLU A 477 -23.48 -12.74 29.37
CA GLU A 477 -24.57 -13.71 29.42
C GLU A 477 -25.94 -13.09 29.11
N GLY A 478 -26.50 -13.45 27.98
CA GLY A 478 -27.91 -13.19 27.64
C GLY A 478 -28.24 -11.85 26.96
N SER A 479 -27.30 -11.02 26.61
CA SER A 479 -27.63 -9.63 26.27
C SER A 479 -27.44 -9.19 24.82
N ALA A 480 -26.81 -9.96 23.96
CA ALA A 480 -26.89 -9.64 22.54
C ALA A 480 -28.26 -10.07 22.02
N ALA A 481 -29.03 -9.13 21.47
CA ALA A 481 -30.37 -9.39 20.97
C ALA A 481 -30.34 -10.60 20.01
N GLY A 482 -30.83 -11.76 20.46
CA GLY A 482 -30.93 -12.99 19.69
C GLY A 482 -29.75 -13.95 19.84
N PHE A 483 -28.61 -13.56 20.39
CA PHE A 483 -27.46 -14.45 20.60
C PHE A 483 -27.19 -14.68 22.09
N GLN A 484 -28.06 -15.45 22.69
CA GLN A 484 -27.79 -16.00 24.04
C GLN A 484 -26.65 -17.02 23.87
N ASN A 485 -25.50 -16.75 24.50
CA ASN A 485 -24.39 -17.70 24.61
C ASN A 485 -23.43 -17.82 23.40
N VAL A 486 -23.01 -16.73 22.80
CA VAL A 486 -21.76 -16.77 22.03
C VAL A 486 -20.61 -16.92 23.03
N ALA A 487 -20.18 -18.14 23.24
CA ALA A 487 -19.08 -18.44 24.15
C ALA A 487 -17.77 -17.77 23.69
N PRO A 488 -16.91 -17.35 24.63
CA PRO A 488 -15.56 -16.96 24.27
C PRO A 488 -14.84 -18.12 23.59
N ILE A 489 -13.94 -17.81 22.66
CA ILE A 489 -13.05 -18.80 22.05
C ILE A 489 -11.81 -18.85 22.93
N GLU A 490 -11.49 -20.04 23.44
CA GLU A 490 -10.35 -20.27 24.31
C GLU A 490 -9.55 -21.47 23.79
N ASP A 491 -8.21 -21.33 23.80
CA ASP A 491 -7.24 -22.38 23.48
C ASP A 491 -7.55 -23.15 22.19
N GLN A 492 -7.83 -22.40 21.11
CA GLN A 492 -8.25 -22.99 19.83
C GLN A 492 -7.24 -22.66 18.70
N ALA A 493 -6.94 -23.67 17.87
CA ALA A 493 -6.22 -23.43 16.63
C ALA A 493 -7.08 -22.57 15.67
N ALA A 494 -6.50 -21.50 15.13
CA ALA A 494 -7.14 -20.74 14.06
C ALA A 494 -7.23 -21.58 12.78
N PRO A 495 -8.27 -21.39 11.96
CA PRO A 495 -8.36 -22.05 10.66
C PRO A 495 -7.12 -21.77 9.82
N VAL A 496 -6.58 -22.82 9.19
CA VAL A 496 -5.44 -22.67 8.29
C VAL A 496 -5.90 -22.03 6.99
N GLU A 497 -5.23 -20.95 6.60
CA GLU A 497 -5.40 -20.28 5.32
C GLU A 497 -4.22 -20.63 4.40
N TRP A 498 -4.48 -20.74 3.11
CA TRP A 498 -3.43 -20.91 2.12
C TRP A 498 -3.61 -19.87 1.01
N GLN A 499 -2.49 -19.48 0.42
CA GLN A 499 -2.47 -18.52 -0.68
C GLN A 499 -1.44 -18.96 -1.72
N SER A 500 -1.80 -18.91 -2.99
CA SER A 500 -0.94 -19.24 -4.11
C SER A 500 -1.04 -18.15 -5.17
N VAL A 501 0.09 -17.82 -5.77
CA VAL A 501 0.17 -16.88 -6.90
C VAL A 501 1.03 -17.50 -7.99
N LEU A 502 0.60 -17.35 -9.24
CA LEU A 502 1.36 -17.68 -10.43
C LEU A 502 1.30 -16.49 -11.39
N GLY A 503 2.44 -15.88 -11.66
CA GLY A 503 2.61 -14.77 -12.58
C GLY A 503 3.43 -15.12 -13.79
N GLY A 504 3.14 -14.48 -14.90
CA GLY A 504 3.94 -14.56 -16.11
C GLY A 504 3.95 -13.24 -16.86
N SER A 505 5.10 -12.84 -17.39
CA SER A 505 5.23 -11.67 -18.25
C SER A 505 6.06 -12.02 -19.49
N TYR A 506 5.56 -11.72 -20.67
CA TYR A 506 6.26 -11.90 -21.92
C TYR A 506 6.66 -10.55 -22.50
N ILE A 507 7.95 -10.32 -22.64
CA ILE A 507 8.53 -9.09 -23.17
C ILE A 507 8.42 -9.11 -24.70
N LEU A 508 7.51 -8.32 -25.25
CA LEU A 508 7.29 -8.18 -26.69
C LEU A 508 8.39 -7.33 -27.33
N SER A 509 8.72 -6.21 -26.68
CA SER A 509 9.76 -5.25 -27.12
C SER A 509 10.42 -4.59 -25.90
N ARG A 510 11.37 -3.68 -26.13
CA ARG A 510 11.96 -2.86 -25.02
C ARG A 510 10.93 -2.05 -24.26
N SER A 511 9.82 -1.71 -24.89
CA SER A 511 8.79 -0.82 -24.32
C SER A 511 7.48 -1.54 -24.02
N SER A 512 7.29 -2.81 -24.39
CA SER A 512 5.99 -3.47 -24.29
C SER A 512 6.07 -4.87 -23.75
N SER A 513 5.09 -5.25 -22.93
CA SER A 513 4.94 -6.59 -22.37
C SER A 513 3.49 -7.01 -22.25
N LEU A 514 3.25 -8.30 -22.34
CA LEU A 514 2.02 -8.96 -21.94
C LEU A 514 2.24 -9.59 -20.59
N HIS A 515 1.22 -9.57 -19.73
CA HIS A 515 1.30 -10.22 -18.44
C HIS A 515 0.01 -10.96 -18.10
N TYR A 516 0.17 -12.03 -17.36
CA TYR A 516 -0.92 -12.79 -16.77
C TYR A 516 -0.59 -13.11 -15.33
N ASN A 517 -1.56 -12.91 -14.43
CA ASN A 517 -1.45 -13.31 -13.04
C ASN A 517 -2.67 -14.13 -12.64
N PHE A 518 -2.41 -15.20 -11.92
CA PHE A 518 -3.39 -15.97 -11.19
C PHE A 518 -3.09 -15.89 -9.70
N SER A 519 -4.10 -15.68 -8.88
CA SER A 519 -4.00 -15.85 -7.46
C SER A 519 -5.19 -16.62 -6.92
N GLY A 520 -4.94 -17.52 -5.98
CA GLY A 520 -5.99 -18.32 -5.36
C GLY A 520 -5.66 -18.64 -3.92
N GLY A 521 -6.69 -18.88 -3.10
CA GLY A 521 -6.51 -19.23 -1.71
C GLY A 521 -7.76 -19.06 -0.88
N THR A 522 -7.58 -19.20 0.43
CA THR A 522 -8.65 -19.03 1.41
C THR A 522 -8.42 -17.81 2.28
N ILE A 523 -9.50 -17.19 2.72
CA ILE A 523 -9.51 -16.04 3.60
C ILE A 523 -10.44 -16.35 4.75
N ALA A 524 -9.92 -16.36 5.97
CA ALA A 524 -10.75 -16.53 7.14
C ALA A 524 -11.61 -15.29 7.40
N PRO A 525 -12.83 -15.46 7.93
CA PRO A 525 -13.62 -14.34 8.41
C PRO A 525 -12.85 -13.62 9.51
N ARG A 526 -13.14 -12.33 9.63
CA ARG A 526 -12.63 -11.56 10.76
C ARG A 526 -13.11 -12.21 12.04
N LYS A 527 -12.21 -12.39 13.00
CA LYS A 527 -12.59 -12.94 14.31
C LYS A 527 -13.70 -12.10 14.92
N GLY A 528 -14.70 -12.76 15.47
CA GLY A 528 -15.88 -12.10 15.99
C GLY A 528 -16.91 -11.64 14.97
N SER A 529 -16.70 -11.87 13.66
CA SER A 529 -17.78 -11.77 12.70
C SER A 529 -18.80 -12.87 12.95
N LEU A 530 -20.07 -12.53 13.04
CA LEU A 530 -21.14 -13.48 13.30
C LEU A 530 -22.14 -13.49 12.15
N ASN A 531 -22.67 -14.68 11.85
CA ASN A 531 -23.84 -14.84 11.01
C ASN A 531 -25.13 -14.74 11.85
N GLU A 532 -26.27 -14.94 11.23
CA GLU A 532 -27.57 -14.87 11.90
C GLU A 532 -27.77 -15.94 12.98
N ASP A 533 -27.03 -17.04 12.91
CA ASP A 533 -27.06 -18.14 13.90
C ASP A 533 -26.10 -17.88 15.08
N GLY A 534 -25.36 -16.78 15.07
CA GLY A 534 -24.35 -16.46 16.09
C GLY A 534 -23.04 -17.23 15.90
N LEU A 535 -22.80 -17.79 14.72
CA LEU A 535 -21.60 -18.54 14.38
C LEU A 535 -20.67 -17.70 13.50
N ASN A 536 -19.38 -18.02 13.51
CA ASN A 536 -18.47 -17.45 12.53
C ASN A 536 -18.84 -17.89 11.11
N PRO A 537 -18.85 -17.00 10.13
CA PRO A 537 -18.97 -17.38 8.72
C PRO A 537 -17.88 -18.37 8.29
N LYS A 538 -18.13 -19.14 7.25
CA LYS A 538 -17.12 -20.02 6.65
C LYS A 538 -16.00 -19.21 6.00
N ASN A 539 -14.83 -19.83 5.86
CA ASN A 539 -13.75 -19.25 5.07
C ASN A 539 -14.20 -19.01 3.61
N GLU A 540 -13.87 -17.85 3.10
CA GLU A 540 -14.01 -17.54 1.69
C GLU A 540 -12.91 -18.23 0.89
N ALA A 541 -13.22 -18.84 -0.26
CA ALA A 541 -12.24 -19.22 -1.27
C ALA A 541 -12.28 -18.19 -2.41
N ARG A 542 -11.12 -17.63 -2.74
CA ARG A 542 -10.98 -16.59 -3.76
C ARG A 542 -10.02 -17.00 -4.85
N PHE A 543 -10.44 -16.80 -6.11
CA PHE A 543 -9.65 -17.05 -7.30
C PHE A 543 -9.70 -15.82 -8.20
N GLN A 544 -8.54 -15.33 -8.62
CA GLN A 544 -8.41 -14.13 -9.42
C GLN A 544 -7.55 -14.41 -10.65
N HIS A 545 -7.96 -13.87 -11.77
CA HIS A 545 -7.23 -13.87 -13.04
C HIS A 545 -7.08 -12.43 -13.51
N ASP A 546 -5.89 -12.08 -13.96
CA ASP A 546 -5.53 -10.77 -14.50
C ASP A 546 -4.72 -10.96 -15.77
N LEU A 547 -5.21 -10.48 -16.90
CA LEU A 547 -4.52 -10.50 -18.17
C LEU A 547 -4.35 -9.07 -18.66
N GLY A 548 -3.15 -8.64 -18.95
CA GLY A 548 -2.93 -7.27 -19.34
C GLY A 548 -1.77 -7.06 -20.30
N PHE A 549 -1.74 -5.84 -20.82
CA PHE A 549 -0.70 -5.31 -21.68
C PHE A 549 -0.17 -4.03 -21.06
N ARG A 550 1.15 -3.85 -21.08
CA ARG A 550 1.82 -2.63 -20.63
C ARG A 550 2.75 -2.12 -21.71
N TYR A 551 2.71 -0.81 -21.91
CA TYR A 551 3.60 -0.07 -22.77
C TYR A 551 4.28 1.05 -21.98
N ASN A 552 5.62 1.06 -21.95
CA ASN A 552 6.44 2.09 -21.33
C ASN A 552 7.34 2.71 -22.41
N ALA A 553 7.09 3.97 -22.76
CA ALA A 553 7.97 4.70 -23.66
C ALA A 553 9.18 5.30 -22.90
N GLN A 554 10.22 5.69 -23.63
CA GLN A 554 11.46 6.21 -23.07
C GLN A 554 11.30 7.49 -22.20
N ASN A 555 10.24 8.24 -22.39
CA ASN A 555 9.98 9.52 -21.68
C ASN A 555 9.06 9.34 -20.45
N ASN A 556 9.08 8.19 -19.78
CA ASN A 556 8.19 7.87 -18.67
C ASN A 556 6.69 7.90 -19.03
N ASN A 557 6.36 7.78 -20.30
CA ASN A 557 4.99 7.61 -20.75
C ASN A 557 4.59 6.15 -20.58
N GLU A 558 3.49 5.93 -19.89
CA GLU A 558 3.00 4.59 -19.56
C GLU A 558 1.55 4.42 -19.99
N ILE A 559 1.24 3.29 -20.58
CA ILE A 559 -0.12 2.81 -20.79
C ILE A 559 -0.19 1.38 -20.28
N SER A 560 -1.14 1.10 -19.42
CA SER A 560 -1.44 -0.24 -18.93
C SER A 560 -2.93 -0.50 -19.10
N ILE A 561 -3.27 -1.62 -19.72
CA ILE A 561 -4.64 -2.10 -19.82
C ILE A 561 -4.68 -3.53 -19.29
N SER A 562 -5.65 -3.84 -18.44
CA SER A 562 -5.84 -5.19 -17.94
C SER A 562 -7.31 -5.58 -17.86
N ALA A 563 -7.60 -6.82 -18.19
CA ALA A 563 -8.89 -7.46 -17.96
C ALA A 563 -8.72 -8.36 -16.72
N PHE A 564 -9.69 -8.30 -15.82
CA PHE A 564 -9.66 -9.11 -14.60
C PHE A 564 -10.96 -9.87 -14.39
N TYR A 565 -10.84 -11.00 -13.72
CA TYR A 565 -11.96 -11.84 -13.27
C TYR A 565 -11.64 -12.34 -11.86
N THR A 566 -12.57 -12.14 -10.93
CA THR A 566 -12.46 -12.60 -9.54
C THR A 566 -13.69 -13.44 -9.20
N GLN A 567 -13.48 -14.67 -8.79
CA GLN A 567 -14.50 -15.56 -8.23
C GLN A 567 -14.28 -15.69 -6.72
N ARG A 568 -15.35 -15.56 -5.97
CA ARG A 568 -15.38 -15.66 -4.51
C ARG A 568 -16.45 -16.69 -4.13
N GLN A 569 -16.01 -17.82 -3.65
CA GLN A 569 -16.90 -18.86 -3.12
C GLN A 569 -17.06 -18.69 -1.62
N ASN A 570 -18.25 -18.77 -1.10
CA ASN A 570 -18.56 -18.43 0.29
C ASN A 570 -18.06 -17.02 0.65
N ALA A 571 -18.17 -16.04 -0.24
CA ALA A 571 -17.76 -14.67 0.04
C ALA A 571 -18.47 -14.19 1.30
N ILE A 572 -17.69 -13.57 2.19
CA ILE A 572 -18.22 -13.00 3.43
C ILE A 572 -18.83 -11.65 3.08
N ASP A 573 -20.13 -11.53 3.21
CA ASP A 573 -20.88 -10.33 2.90
C ASP A 573 -21.77 -9.89 4.06
N PHE A 574 -22.22 -8.66 3.99
CA PHE A 574 -23.15 -8.11 4.97
C PHE A 574 -24.56 -8.63 4.70
N SER A 575 -25.19 -9.28 5.68
CA SER A 575 -26.53 -9.88 5.51
C SER A 575 -27.67 -8.86 5.46
N GLY A 576 -27.39 -7.58 5.64
CA GLY A 576 -28.41 -6.54 5.78
C GLY A 576 -29.01 -6.44 7.18
N LYS A 577 -28.64 -7.33 8.09
CA LYS A 577 -29.13 -7.36 9.48
C LYS A 577 -28.10 -6.85 10.46
N THR A 578 -28.58 -6.34 11.56
CA THR A 578 -27.77 -5.82 12.65
C THR A 578 -28.29 -6.32 13.99
N ILE A 579 -27.42 -6.40 14.97
CA ILE A 579 -27.77 -6.57 16.38
C ILE A 579 -27.23 -5.42 17.20
N THR A 580 -27.87 -5.14 18.34
CA THR A 580 -27.40 -4.16 19.30
C THR A 580 -26.76 -4.88 20.48
N THR A 581 -25.52 -4.53 20.80
CA THR A 581 -24.79 -5.09 21.96
C THR A 581 -25.26 -4.46 23.26
N GLU A 582 -24.84 -5.04 24.40
CA GLU A 582 -25.07 -4.48 25.74
C GLU A 582 -24.60 -3.04 25.90
N ASN A 583 -23.48 -2.72 25.27
CA ASN A 583 -22.91 -1.38 25.29
C ASN A 583 -23.60 -0.44 24.29
N ASP A 584 -24.83 -0.79 23.88
CA ASP A 584 -25.64 -0.01 22.94
C ASP A 584 -24.94 0.25 21.59
N LEU A 585 -24.07 -0.66 21.16
CA LEU A 585 -23.40 -0.63 19.87
C LEU A 585 -24.13 -1.48 18.84
N VAL A 586 -24.32 -0.93 17.66
CA VAL A 586 -24.91 -1.66 16.53
C VAL A 586 -23.83 -2.44 15.79
N MET A 587 -23.98 -3.75 15.73
CA MET A 587 -23.11 -4.66 14.99
C MET A 587 -23.81 -5.22 13.77
N GLU A 588 -23.02 -5.37 12.70
CA GLU A 588 -23.47 -5.95 11.44
C GLU A 588 -23.30 -7.47 11.47
N LEU A 589 -24.29 -8.19 10.95
CA LEU A 589 -24.22 -9.64 10.75
C LEU A 589 -23.78 -9.95 9.32
N TYR A 590 -23.11 -11.08 9.17
CA TYR A 590 -22.50 -11.53 7.92
C TYR A 590 -23.15 -12.83 7.43
N GLU A 591 -23.06 -13.04 6.14
CA GLU A 591 -23.48 -14.27 5.47
C GLU A 591 -22.40 -14.75 4.50
N ASN A 592 -22.47 -16.00 4.09
CA ASN A 592 -21.63 -16.53 3.02
C ASN A 592 -22.47 -16.69 1.74
N ILE A 593 -22.10 -15.98 0.71
CA ILE A 593 -22.72 -16.04 -0.63
C ILE A 593 -21.64 -16.15 -1.71
N ASP A 594 -21.97 -16.73 -2.85
CA ASP A 594 -21.05 -16.72 -3.98
C ASP A 594 -21.10 -15.37 -4.71
N LYS A 595 -19.93 -14.87 -5.07
CA LYS A 595 -19.78 -13.61 -5.81
C LYS A 595 -18.77 -13.76 -6.95
N ARG A 596 -18.96 -12.96 -7.99
CA ARG A 596 -17.96 -12.77 -9.03
C ARG A 596 -17.91 -11.31 -9.48
N THR A 597 -16.70 -10.85 -9.80
CA THR A 597 -16.48 -9.50 -10.30
C THR A 597 -15.53 -9.57 -11.48
N TYR A 598 -15.83 -8.88 -12.56
CA TYR A 598 -14.99 -8.84 -13.74
C TYR A 598 -15.03 -7.47 -14.40
N GLY A 599 -13.99 -7.14 -15.13
CA GLY A 599 -13.93 -5.83 -15.75
C GLY A 599 -12.62 -5.56 -16.48
N VAL A 600 -12.48 -4.30 -16.89
CA VAL A 600 -11.30 -3.78 -17.56
C VAL A 600 -10.83 -2.54 -16.81
N GLU A 601 -9.51 -2.46 -16.62
CA GLU A 601 -8.81 -1.33 -16.01
C GLU A 601 -7.84 -0.76 -17.04
N LEU A 602 -7.87 0.57 -17.22
CA LEU A 602 -6.91 1.34 -17.99
C LEU A 602 -6.17 2.28 -17.03
N ALA A 603 -4.87 2.31 -17.11
CA ALA A 603 -4.04 3.30 -16.42
C ALA A 603 -3.07 3.92 -17.42
N THR A 604 -3.00 5.26 -17.42
CA THR A 604 -2.10 5.98 -18.31
C THR A 604 -1.34 7.07 -17.53
N LYS A 605 -0.08 7.25 -17.90
CA LYS A 605 0.76 8.36 -17.42
C LYS A 605 1.49 8.95 -18.63
N PHE A 606 1.43 10.26 -18.79
CA PHE A 606 2.08 10.97 -19.89
C PHE A 606 2.85 12.18 -19.36
N ASN A 607 4.13 12.21 -19.65
CA ASN A 607 4.95 13.40 -19.48
C ASN A 607 4.97 14.16 -20.82
N ILE A 608 4.59 15.43 -20.81
CA ILE A 608 4.55 16.31 -21.98
C ILE A 608 5.53 17.47 -21.77
N PRO A 609 6.84 17.27 -22.05
CA PRO A 609 7.88 18.25 -21.73
C PRO A 609 7.63 19.63 -22.37
N GLY A 610 7.16 19.66 -23.60
CA GLY A 610 6.85 20.94 -24.30
C GLY A 610 5.69 21.75 -23.69
N LEU A 611 4.87 21.15 -22.83
CA LEU A 611 3.81 21.80 -22.07
C LEU A 611 4.11 21.87 -20.57
N HIS A 612 5.31 21.45 -20.15
CA HIS A 612 5.68 21.38 -18.73
C HIS A 612 4.62 20.68 -17.88
N SER A 613 4.06 19.59 -18.39
CA SER A 613 2.89 18.94 -17.82
C SER A 613 3.09 17.45 -17.69
N PHE A 614 2.53 16.90 -16.62
CA PHE A 614 2.34 15.48 -16.41
C PHE A 614 0.83 15.19 -16.31
N ILE A 615 0.36 14.22 -17.09
CA ILE A 615 -1.06 13.85 -17.13
C ILE A 615 -1.18 12.37 -16.79
N PHE A 616 -2.10 12.03 -15.93
CA PHE A 616 -2.56 10.65 -15.80
C PHE A 616 -4.06 10.54 -16.00
N ALA A 617 -4.49 9.41 -16.51
CA ALA A 617 -5.91 9.06 -16.61
C ALA A 617 -6.09 7.57 -16.33
N ASN A 618 -6.98 7.26 -15.40
CA ASN A 618 -7.29 5.90 -14.97
C ASN A 618 -8.78 5.67 -15.16
N ALA A 619 -9.14 4.52 -15.73
CA ALA A 619 -10.52 4.11 -15.92
C ALA A 619 -10.70 2.68 -15.41
N LEU A 620 -11.76 2.45 -14.65
CA LEU A 620 -12.24 1.13 -14.29
C LEU A 620 -13.66 0.97 -14.82
N MET A 621 -13.91 -0.09 -15.56
CA MET A 621 -15.26 -0.55 -15.93
C MET A 621 -15.41 -1.96 -15.40
N MET A 622 -16.43 -2.21 -14.57
CA MET A 622 -16.61 -3.52 -13.95
C MET A 622 -18.08 -3.88 -13.80
N LYS A 623 -18.31 -5.17 -13.69
CA LYS A 623 -19.60 -5.76 -13.32
C LYS A 623 -19.39 -6.72 -12.16
N GLY A 624 -20.21 -6.57 -11.11
CA GLY A 624 -20.34 -7.50 -10.02
C GLY A 624 -21.58 -8.37 -10.18
N GLU A 625 -21.51 -9.60 -9.71
CA GLU A 625 -22.65 -10.51 -9.60
C GLU A 625 -22.56 -11.24 -8.25
N LYS A 626 -23.73 -11.49 -7.65
CA LYS A 626 -23.87 -12.19 -6.38
C LYS A 626 -24.94 -13.25 -6.46
N GLU A 627 -24.83 -14.28 -5.64
CA GLU A 627 -25.86 -15.30 -5.50
C GLU A 627 -27.07 -14.73 -4.74
N ALA A 628 -28.26 -14.96 -5.29
CA ALA A 628 -29.53 -14.72 -4.66
C ALA A 628 -30.50 -15.81 -5.14
N ASP A 629 -31.16 -16.52 -4.21
CA ASP A 629 -32.08 -17.62 -4.50
C ASP A 629 -31.50 -18.66 -5.49
N SER A 630 -30.22 -19.05 -5.26
CA SER A 630 -29.45 -19.99 -6.11
C SER A 630 -29.22 -19.52 -7.55
N ASN A 631 -29.43 -18.26 -7.86
CA ASN A 631 -29.12 -17.64 -9.16
C ASN A 631 -28.09 -16.53 -8.99
N MET A 632 -27.25 -16.32 -10.00
CA MET A 632 -26.35 -15.16 -10.03
C MET A 632 -27.13 -13.96 -10.56
N VAL A 633 -27.26 -12.94 -9.72
CA VAL A 633 -27.89 -11.65 -10.05
C VAL A 633 -26.82 -10.55 -10.04
N GLU A 634 -27.11 -9.42 -10.66
CA GLU A 634 -26.19 -8.28 -10.64
C GLU A 634 -26.01 -7.75 -9.22
N ASP A 635 -24.75 -7.54 -8.81
CA ASP A 635 -24.37 -6.85 -7.59
C ASP A 635 -24.17 -5.35 -7.92
N ASP A 636 -25.25 -4.59 -7.78
CA ASP A 636 -25.28 -3.16 -8.06
C ASP A 636 -24.74 -2.29 -6.90
N GLN A 637 -24.24 -2.91 -5.83
CA GLN A 637 -23.59 -2.21 -4.71
C GLN A 637 -22.18 -1.71 -5.04
N LEU A 638 -21.71 -1.90 -6.28
CA LEU A 638 -20.41 -1.47 -6.75
C LEU A 638 -20.55 -0.43 -7.87
N PRO A 639 -19.75 0.65 -7.86
CA PRO A 639 -19.70 1.55 -9.00
C PRO A 639 -19.27 0.80 -10.27
N LYS A 640 -20.09 0.84 -11.33
CA LYS A 640 -19.78 0.18 -12.61
C LYS A 640 -18.65 0.85 -13.37
N VAL A 641 -18.48 2.16 -13.16
CA VAL A 641 -17.45 2.98 -13.81
C VAL A 641 -16.82 3.91 -12.79
N ILE A 642 -15.50 3.95 -12.80
CA ILE A 642 -14.71 4.93 -12.04
C ILE A 642 -13.68 5.53 -12.98
N LEU A 643 -13.65 6.85 -13.08
CA LEU A 643 -12.66 7.58 -13.88
C LEU A 643 -11.90 8.55 -12.97
N ASN A 644 -10.58 8.50 -13.02
CA ASN A 644 -9.69 9.43 -12.33
C ASN A 644 -8.76 10.09 -13.34
N MET A 645 -8.65 11.40 -13.30
CA MET A 645 -7.72 12.16 -14.14
C MET A 645 -6.94 13.14 -13.26
N GLY A 646 -5.66 13.33 -13.59
CA GLY A 646 -4.83 14.37 -12.98
C GLY A 646 -4.01 15.07 -14.06
N LEU A 647 -3.97 16.39 -13.97
CA LEU A 647 -3.08 17.25 -14.71
C LEU A 647 -2.20 17.99 -13.72
N LEU A 648 -0.89 17.79 -13.82
CA LEU A 648 0.11 18.48 -13.05
C LEU A 648 0.93 19.34 -14.01
N PHE A 649 0.90 20.64 -13.80
CA PHE A 649 1.63 21.65 -14.57
C PHE A 649 2.67 22.33 -13.67
N ASP A 650 3.87 22.51 -14.16
CA ASP A 650 4.95 23.18 -13.44
C ASP A 650 5.84 23.94 -14.42
N TYR A 651 5.86 25.27 -14.31
CA TYR A 651 6.65 26.12 -15.20
C TYR A 651 7.12 27.38 -14.51
N SER A 652 8.43 27.60 -14.50
CA SER A 652 9.06 28.82 -14.00
C SER A 652 8.60 29.26 -12.61
N GLY A 653 8.51 28.27 -11.69
CA GLY A 653 8.05 28.47 -10.31
C GLY A 653 6.53 28.49 -10.13
N PHE A 654 5.74 28.61 -11.19
CA PHE A 654 4.29 28.46 -11.11
C PHE A 654 3.89 27.00 -11.27
N ASP A 655 3.06 26.49 -10.38
CA ASP A 655 2.46 25.17 -10.49
C ASP A 655 0.94 25.23 -10.40
N ALA A 656 0.28 24.36 -11.17
CA ALA A 656 -1.16 24.17 -11.13
C ALA A 656 -1.50 22.70 -11.28
N ASN A 657 -2.34 22.16 -10.38
CA ASN A 657 -2.68 20.76 -10.36
C ASN A 657 -4.19 20.62 -10.31
N ILE A 658 -4.74 19.76 -11.17
CA ILE A 658 -6.18 19.50 -11.27
C ILE A 658 -6.37 17.99 -11.15
N PHE A 659 -7.25 17.58 -10.27
CA PHE A 659 -7.62 16.16 -10.09
C PHE A 659 -9.13 16.04 -10.23
N ILE A 660 -9.57 15.14 -11.10
CA ILE A 660 -10.98 14.91 -11.41
C ILE A 660 -11.30 13.45 -11.10
N ASN A 661 -12.40 13.23 -10.42
CA ASN A 661 -12.97 11.90 -10.20
C ASN A 661 -14.41 11.87 -10.72
N TYR A 662 -14.75 10.84 -11.48
CA TYR A 662 -16.12 10.45 -11.77
C TYR A 662 -16.39 9.08 -11.18
N THR A 663 -17.47 8.96 -10.43
CA THR A 663 -17.98 7.70 -9.90
C THR A 663 -19.36 7.45 -10.51
N GLY A 664 -19.50 6.38 -11.27
CA GLY A 664 -20.76 5.99 -11.90
C GLY A 664 -21.83 5.55 -10.89
N PRO A 665 -23.07 5.34 -11.34
CA PRO A 665 -24.17 4.97 -10.46
C PRO A 665 -23.99 3.58 -9.84
N TYR A 666 -24.45 3.44 -8.59
CA TYR A 666 -24.55 2.20 -7.83
C TYR A 666 -25.62 2.35 -6.74
N THR A 667 -25.90 1.29 -5.99
CA THR A 667 -26.84 1.33 -4.87
C THR A 667 -26.15 0.88 -3.58
N ASN A 668 -26.61 1.38 -2.45
CA ASN A 668 -26.15 0.86 -1.17
C ASN A 668 -27.17 1.17 -0.07
N ASN A 669 -27.77 0.14 0.49
CA ASN A 669 -28.78 0.23 1.54
C ASN A 669 -28.22 0.33 2.94
N ARG A 670 -26.90 0.32 3.08
CA ARG A 670 -26.28 0.45 4.39
C ARG A 670 -26.66 1.78 5.01
N PHE A 671 -27.13 1.74 6.24
CA PHE A 671 -27.66 2.91 6.98
C PHE A 671 -28.96 3.51 6.41
N VAL A 672 -29.66 2.80 5.56
CA VAL A 672 -31.00 3.17 5.06
C VAL A 672 -32.05 2.40 5.86
N SER A 673 -33.13 3.07 6.26
CA SER A 673 -34.19 2.42 7.03
C SER A 673 -35.00 1.44 6.17
N ALA A 674 -35.42 0.32 6.76
CA ALA A 674 -36.27 -0.64 6.08
C ALA A 674 -37.57 -0.04 5.53
N PRO A 675 -38.30 0.86 6.24
CA PRO A 675 -39.45 1.55 5.67
C PRO A 675 -39.15 2.36 4.41
N TRP A 676 -37.97 3.05 4.40
CA TRP A 676 -37.58 3.81 3.22
C TRP A 676 -37.31 2.90 2.02
N ILE A 677 -36.61 1.77 2.23
CA ILE A 677 -36.31 0.79 1.16
C ILE A 677 -37.62 0.17 0.64
N GLN A 678 -38.56 -0.14 1.53
CA GLN A 678 -39.86 -0.71 1.13
C GLN A 678 -40.68 0.24 0.27
N GLU A 679 -40.59 1.56 0.54
CA GLU A 679 -41.32 2.57 -0.21
C GLU A 679 -40.62 2.97 -1.53
N ASN A 680 -39.31 3.08 -1.54
CA ASN A 680 -38.52 3.72 -2.59
C ASN A 680 -37.57 2.78 -3.35
N GLY A 681 -37.39 1.55 -2.87
CA GLY A 681 -36.40 0.62 -3.41
C GLY A 681 -34.98 0.89 -2.89
N ASP A 682 -33.97 0.39 -3.59
CA ASP A 682 -32.57 0.54 -3.22
C ASP A 682 -32.10 1.98 -3.30
N PHE A 683 -31.28 2.40 -2.31
CA PHE A 683 -30.82 3.77 -2.21
C PHE A 683 -29.79 4.10 -3.32
N PRO A 684 -30.06 5.08 -4.20
CA PRO A 684 -29.18 5.42 -5.30
C PRO A 684 -27.98 6.25 -4.82
N LEU A 685 -26.79 5.88 -5.28
CA LEU A 685 -25.52 6.53 -5.02
C LEU A 685 -24.73 6.69 -6.31
N GLY A 686 -23.65 7.47 -6.24
CA GLY A 686 -22.78 7.69 -7.39
C GLY A 686 -23.33 8.72 -8.37
N ASP A 687 -22.98 8.58 -9.64
CA ASP A 687 -23.28 9.49 -10.76
C ASP A 687 -22.90 10.95 -10.47
N PHE A 688 -21.65 11.13 -10.04
CA PHE A 688 -21.14 12.45 -9.73
C PHE A 688 -19.72 12.65 -10.27
N VAL A 689 -19.40 13.91 -10.55
CA VAL A 689 -18.04 14.40 -10.83
C VAL A 689 -17.63 15.28 -9.67
N SER A 690 -16.42 15.06 -9.15
CA SER A 690 -15.72 15.97 -8.22
C SER A 690 -14.40 16.41 -8.81
N ALA A 691 -13.96 17.62 -8.50
CA ALA A 691 -12.68 18.14 -8.96
C ALA A 691 -12.00 18.88 -7.82
N ASP A 692 -10.69 18.60 -7.65
CA ASP A 692 -9.80 19.27 -6.70
C ASP A 692 -8.76 20.07 -7.50
N ILE A 693 -8.45 21.29 -7.08
CA ILE A 693 -7.49 22.16 -7.74
C ILE A 693 -6.51 22.72 -6.71
N THR A 694 -5.23 22.74 -7.08
CA THR A 694 -4.18 23.43 -6.32
C THR A 694 -3.39 24.31 -7.28
N ALA A 695 -3.09 25.55 -6.91
CA ALA A 695 -2.21 26.41 -7.67
C ALA A 695 -1.25 27.13 -6.73
N GLY A 696 0.00 27.27 -7.14
CA GLY A 696 1.03 27.85 -6.32
C GLY A 696 2.12 28.56 -7.12
N TYR A 697 2.92 29.34 -6.41
CA TYR A 697 4.12 29.94 -6.96
C TYR A 697 5.29 29.76 -5.99
N THR A 698 6.42 29.27 -6.50
CA THR A 698 7.66 29.06 -5.76
C THR A 698 8.64 30.18 -6.03
N PHE A 699 9.05 30.86 -4.98
CA PHE A 699 10.09 31.89 -5.02
C PHE A 699 11.43 31.23 -4.68
N GLU A 700 12.34 31.18 -5.65
CA GLU A 700 13.70 30.67 -5.46
C GLU A 700 14.65 31.84 -5.13
N LYS A 701 14.76 32.16 -3.82
CA LYS A 701 15.77 33.13 -3.35
C LYS A 701 16.77 32.38 -2.45
N ARG A 702 16.83 32.75 -1.15
CA ARG A 702 17.67 32.06 -0.16
C ARG A 702 17.09 30.69 0.20
N PHE A 703 15.77 30.57 0.18
CA PHE A 703 15.00 29.35 0.47
C PHE A 703 13.93 29.22 -0.59
N ALA A 704 13.66 27.99 -1.04
CA ALA A 704 12.55 27.73 -1.94
C ALA A 704 11.23 27.84 -1.16
N THR A 705 10.51 28.97 -1.40
CA THR A 705 9.26 29.28 -0.69
C THR A 705 8.10 29.21 -1.66
N ARG A 706 7.23 28.22 -1.50
CA ARG A 706 5.99 28.05 -2.27
C ARG A 706 4.81 28.63 -1.50
N VAL A 707 4.07 29.56 -2.10
CA VAL A 707 2.75 29.99 -1.63
C VAL A 707 1.70 29.38 -2.54
N PHE A 708 0.63 28.84 -1.97
CA PHE A 708 -0.38 28.14 -2.76
C PHE A 708 -1.80 28.33 -2.23
N VAL A 709 -2.76 28.12 -3.10
CA VAL A 709 -4.19 28.00 -2.80
C VAL A 709 -4.68 26.64 -3.24
N GLU A 710 -5.64 26.10 -2.50
CA GLU A 710 -6.26 24.81 -2.76
C GLU A 710 -7.77 24.95 -2.69
N ALA A 711 -8.47 24.32 -3.63
CA ALA A 711 -9.92 24.16 -3.62
C ALA A 711 -10.26 22.68 -3.76
N LYS A 712 -10.80 22.10 -2.73
CA LYS A 712 -11.39 20.75 -2.77
C LYS A 712 -12.82 20.82 -3.25
N ASN A 713 -13.23 19.85 -4.08
CA ASN A 713 -14.56 19.79 -4.67
C ASN A 713 -15.00 21.15 -5.26
N ILE A 714 -14.19 21.74 -6.15
CA ILE A 714 -14.42 23.08 -6.72
C ILE A 714 -15.78 23.22 -7.41
N LEU A 715 -16.34 22.11 -7.89
CA LEU A 715 -17.66 22.06 -8.51
C LEU A 715 -18.81 22.19 -7.52
N ASP A 716 -18.52 22.22 -6.23
CA ASP A 716 -19.50 22.27 -5.13
C ASP A 716 -20.57 21.17 -5.19
N LYS A 717 -20.21 20.00 -5.75
CA LYS A 717 -21.13 18.89 -5.89
C LYS A 717 -21.37 18.23 -4.52
N LYS A 718 -22.59 18.25 -4.06
CA LYS A 718 -22.99 17.46 -2.89
C LYS A 718 -23.28 16.05 -3.34
N TYR A 719 -22.40 15.12 -3.00
CA TYR A 719 -22.51 13.72 -3.34
C TYR A 719 -22.41 12.84 -2.10
N LEU A 720 -22.80 11.59 -2.24
CA LEU A 720 -22.70 10.58 -1.20
C LEU A 720 -21.95 9.37 -1.75
N THR A 721 -21.07 8.81 -0.96
CA THR A 721 -20.50 7.47 -1.19
C THR A 721 -21.16 6.43 -0.29
N VAL A 722 -21.89 6.87 0.72
CA VAL A 722 -22.73 6.07 1.62
C VAL A 722 -23.95 6.90 2.01
N ALA A 723 -25.09 6.28 2.11
CA ALA A 723 -26.34 6.94 2.54
C ALA A 723 -26.15 7.67 3.87
N GLY A 724 -26.67 8.87 3.96
CA GLY A 724 -26.63 9.70 5.16
C GLY A 724 -25.35 10.49 5.40
N TYR A 725 -24.32 10.36 4.55
CA TYR A 725 -23.03 11.02 4.70
C TYR A 725 -22.64 11.85 3.46
N PRO A 726 -23.34 12.97 3.17
CA PRO A 726 -22.99 13.81 2.04
C PRO A 726 -21.62 14.48 2.24
N ASP A 727 -20.92 14.65 1.13
CA ASP A 727 -19.72 15.47 1.06
C ASP A 727 -20.03 16.90 1.53
N PRO A 728 -19.13 17.58 2.25
CA PRO A 728 -19.35 18.93 2.76
C PRO A 728 -19.51 20.00 1.66
N GLY A 729 -19.19 19.67 0.40
CA GLY A 729 -19.13 20.60 -0.70
C GLY A 729 -17.74 21.21 -0.89
N ARG A 730 -17.68 22.37 -1.54
CA ARG A 730 -16.43 23.06 -1.84
C ARG A 730 -15.77 23.62 -0.57
N LEU A 731 -14.44 23.44 -0.49
CA LEU A 731 -13.61 23.95 0.61
C LEU A 731 -12.36 24.62 0.04
N PHE A 732 -12.11 25.85 0.52
CA PHE A 732 -10.89 26.61 0.16
C PHE A 732 -9.89 26.60 1.29
N SER A 733 -8.60 26.53 0.93
CA SER A 733 -7.49 26.71 1.84
C SER A 733 -6.32 27.41 1.14
N THR A 734 -5.44 28.01 1.92
CA THR A 734 -4.19 28.61 1.47
C THR A 734 -3.04 28.12 2.32
N GLY A 735 -1.84 28.11 1.79
CA GLY A 735 -0.69 27.63 2.52
C GLY A 735 0.64 28.16 2.01
N VAL A 736 1.65 27.91 2.82
CA VAL A 736 3.04 28.19 2.50
C VAL A 736 3.89 26.95 2.81
N LYS A 737 4.81 26.62 1.91
CA LYS A 737 5.84 25.59 2.11
C LYS A 737 7.21 26.24 1.91
N ILE A 738 8.12 26.00 2.84
CA ILE A 738 9.49 26.52 2.80
C ILE A 738 10.43 25.32 2.86
N ASN A 739 11.34 25.21 1.90
CA ASN A 739 12.45 24.26 1.90
C ASN A 739 13.75 25.08 2.06
N PHE A 740 14.53 24.72 3.08
CA PHE A 740 15.75 25.41 3.48
C PHE A 740 16.98 24.74 2.89
#